data_818dd8902d8a467feb2cc57a099b5134
#
_entry.id   818dd8902d8a467feb2cc57a099b5134
#
_cell.length_a   1.000
_cell.length_b   1.000
_cell.length_c   1.000
_cell.angle_alpha   90.00
_cell.angle_beta   90.00
_cell.angle_gamma   90.00
#
_symmetry.space_group_name_H-M   'P 1'
#
loop_
_entity.id
_entity.type
_entity.pdbx_description
1 polymer ?
#
loop_
_entity_poly.entity_id
_entity_poly.type
_entity_poly.pdbx_seq_one_letter_code
_entity_poly.pdbx_strand_id
1 'polypeptide(L)'
;MKKPKFLSVVFLVVAAPLLATGTAFWQVATYEEFLQGTLHDVSLTKDGVLRLAPEAKTIFNLEESLALALATDKARNIYIGTGHQGKVFKVDPSGKGSVLFTAHEPEIFALASAPDGALFVGSSPEGKIYRVTPDGKSTVFNDPKAKYIWAFAFDNKGNLFAATGDQGKIFKIDPAGQATVFFDSKQTHIMCLTFDPKGNLLAGSVPDGLIYRIDPQGKAFVLYQANYPEIHDLVLDAEGRIYAAALGGAGGKGTPALFPSGGPAGPVQGGVTTITVTASTETSSKDSRELPAQAPGQVQATGAAGRPAPQAAPFPMPQIPQGRGALILVRPDQTVETVWNSNSESVFGLAIRGQHVLFSTDSNGRIFDLTASPDRPEVTLLAQTRESLASRLLLQGSDLYIATSNIAKLFQLSVRIGKEGTYESPVKDTKFISKWGNLAWKADMPAGSELEFYSRSGNSDRPDPTWSDWSGPYKTAEGSAIQNPPARFLQWKAVLKSKGDRSPELTEVAISYLNQNLPPQLRSLAVSGGGERTSPTGTPMSAPPGAITVTGGSSGSAGSGSQAKSPLTLTWQADDPNGDQLVYSLFVRAADEQEWHLLKDKLRQTNYTLEASSLPDGEYVARVVASDEESNSPDTARTGELLSAPFWVDSTPPLVSVARSDVTGDSVQVQFHVQDTTSVLRGAEVSLDGKDWHDALSDDGVVDSKREAFTVKLNKLGPGEHIIVLRAVDVTGNVGLGKAVVRIAPGAGTQH
;
A
#
# COMPACT_ATOMS: atom_id res chain seq x y z
N MET A 1 26.00 6.25 -53.18
CA MET A 1 25.51 7.26 -52.22
C MET A 1 25.50 6.64 -50.82
N LYS A 2 26.43 7.05 -49.95
CA LYS A 2 26.58 6.51 -48.58
C LYS A 2 25.62 7.28 -47.64
N LYS A 3 24.76 6.54 -46.91
CA LYS A 3 23.92 7.10 -45.84
C LYS A 3 24.78 7.39 -44.61
N PRO A 4 24.64 8.52 -43.94
CA PRO A 4 25.33 8.78 -42.67
C PRO A 4 24.66 8.01 -41.51
N LYS A 5 25.48 7.31 -40.72
CA LYS A 5 25.09 6.73 -39.44
C LYS A 5 25.02 7.85 -38.40
N PHE A 6 23.84 8.16 -37.89
CA PHE A 6 23.69 8.99 -36.71
C PHE A 6 24.06 8.16 -35.47
N LEU A 7 25.11 8.56 -34.79
CA LEU A 7 25.54 8.04 -33.50
C LEU A 7 24.79 8.83 -32.43
N SER A 8 23.72 8.25 -31.86
CA SER A 8 23.02 8.84 -30.70
C SER A 8 23.87 8.63 -29.46
N VAL A 9 24.53 9.70 -29.01
CA VAL A 9 25.16 9.77 -27.69
C VAL A 9 24.05 10.00 -26.66
N VAL A 10 23.70 8.97 -25.91
CA VAL A 10 22.82 9.09 -24.74
C VAL A 10 23.66 9.71 -23.61
N PHE A 11 23.46 11.00 -23.34
CA PHE A 11 23.93 11.62 -22.12
C PHE A 11 23.04 11.15 -20.96
N LEU A 12 23.56 10.19 -20.16
CA LEU A 12 23.00 9.84 -18.87
C LEU A 12 23.32 10.98 -17.90
N VAL A 13 22.44 11.99 -17.82
CA VAL A 13 22.51 13.00 -16.76
C VAL A 13 21.98 12.34 -15.49
N VAL A 14 22.88 11.88 -14.63
CA VAL A 14 22.59 11.57 -13.25
C VAL A 14 22.28 12.91 -12.57
N ALA A 15 21.00 13.31 -12.59
CA ALA A 15 20.52 14.40 -11.74
C ALA A 15 20.52 13.89 -10.30
N ALA A 16 21.50 14.29 -9.50
CA ALA A 16 21.34 14.26 -8.05
C ALA A 16 20.06 15.06 -7.71
N PRO A 17 19.17 14.57 -6.86
CA PRO A 17 18.04 15.35 -6.43
C PRO A 17 18.56 16.55 -5.63
N LEU A 18 18.51 17.73 -6.23
CA LEU A 18 18.51 18.98 -5.50
C LEU A 18 17.15 19.02 -4.78
N LEU A 19 17.14 18.59 -3.54
CA LEU A 19 16.02 18.74 -2.61
C LEU A 19 16.00 20.21 -2.15
N ALA A 20 15.57 21.09 -3.02
CA ALA A 20 15.06 22.39 -2.64
C ALA A 20 13.55 22.28 -2.58
N THR A 21 12.87 23.09 -1.77
CA THR A 21 11.41 23.28 -1.86
C THR A 21 11.09 23.86 -3.23
N GLY A 22 11.32 23.03 -4.24
CA GLY A 22 11.12 23.37 -5.64
C GLY A 22 9.67 23.12 -6.04
N THR A 23 9.27 23.74 -7.15
CA THR A 23 8.00 23.44 -7.79
C THR A 23 7.90 21.94 -8.06
N ALA A 24 6.95 21.29 -7.42
CA ALA A 24 6.62 19.87 -7.65
C ALA A 24 5.63 19.76 -8.80
N PHE A 25 5.58 18.57 -9.42
CA PHE A 25 4.66 18.27 -10.51
C PHE A 25 3.82 17.04 -10.19
N TRP A 26 2.54 17.14 -10.51
CA TRP A 26 1.64 16.01 -10.58
C TRP A 26 1.30 15.73 -12.03
N GLN A 27 1.80 14.63 -12.55
CA GLN A 27 1.58 14.20 -13.93
C GLN A 27 0.68 12.97 -13.95
N VAL A 28 -0.21 12.89 -14.95
CA VAL A 28 -1.07 11.75 -15.27
C VAL A 28 -0.93 11.53 -16.77
N ALA A 29 -0.29 10.42 -17.18
CA ALA A 29 0.06 10.14 -18.57
C ALA A 29 0.01 8.65 -18.95
N THR A 30 -0.18 7.74 -17.97
CA THR A 30 -0.20 6.30 -18.21
C THR A 30 -1.61 5.72 -18.06
N TYR A 31 -1.83 4.54 -18.62
CA TYR A 31 -3.07 3.80 -18.47
C TYR A 31 -3.45 3.60 -16.99
N GLU A 32 -2.48 3.17 -16.19
CA GLU A 32 -2.68 2.89 -14.77
C GLU A 32 -3.04 4.14 -13.97
N GLU A 33 -2.46 5.29 -14.30
CA GLU A 33 -2.76 6.57 -13.66
C GLU A 33 -4.15 7.08 -14.03
N PHE A 34 -4.51 7.04 -15.33
CA PHE A 34 -5.87 7.41 -15.76
C PHE A 34 -6.93 6.46 -15.22
N LEU A 35 -6.61 5.16 -15.06
CA LEU A 35 -7.54 4.16 -14.53
C LEU A 35 -7.94 4.41 -13.06
N GLN A 36 -7.14 5.16 -12.30
CA GLN A 36 -7.46 5.55 -10.92
C GLN A 36 -8.57 6.61 -10.84
N GLY A 37 -8.83 7.32 -11.92
CA GLY A 37 -9.89 8.31 -11.98
C GLY A 37 -11.25 7.71 -12.34
N THR A 38 -12.24 8.57 -12.53
CA THR A 38 -13.60 8.20 -12.87
C THR A 38 -13.91 8.59 -14.33
N LEU A 39 -14.32 7.60 -15.11
CA LEU A 39 -14.63 7.76 -16.52
C LEU A 39 -16.15 7.88 -16.70
N HIS A 40 -16.60 8.94 -17.37
CA HIS A 40 -17.98 9.17 -17.73
C HIS A 40 -18.06 9.44 -19.23
N ASP A 41 -18.56 8.48 -19.99
CA ASP A 41 -18.68 8.54 -21.45
C ASP A 41 -17.32 8.83 -22.16
N VAL A 42 -16.23 8.37 -21.54
CA VAL A 42 -14.89 8.36 -22.10
C VAL A 42 -14.31 6.95 -22.09
N SER A 43 -13.49 6.64 -23.07
CA SER A 43 -12.74 5.38 -23.20
C SER A 43 -11.25 5.64 -22.95
N LEU A 44 -10.54 4.59 -22.52
CA LEU A 44 -9.12 4.64 -22.20
C LEU A 44 -8.40 3.50 -22.90
N THR A 45 -7.46 3.85 -23.79
CA THR A 45 -6.60 2.85 -24.46
C THR A 45 -5.46 2.39 -23.55
N LYS A 46 -4.91 1.23 -23.82
CA LYS A 46 -3.76 0.69 -23.06
C LYS A 46 -2.52 1.59 -23.12
N ASP A 47 -2.38 2.39 -24.16
CA ASP A 47 -1.30 3.36 -24.30
C ASP A 47 -1.55 4.67 -23.52
N GLY A 48 -2.61 4.73 -22.69
CA GLY A 48 -2.92 5.89 -21.86
C GLY A 48 -3.58 7.04 -22.58
N VAL A 49 -4.37 6.78 -23.65
CA VAL A 49 -5.10 7.80 -24.38
C VAL A 49 -6.56 7.82 -23.93
N LEU A 50 -7.01 8.96 -23.40
CA LEU A 50 -8.43 9.23 -23.14
C LEU A 50 -9.10 9.82 -24.38
N ARG A 51 -10.25 9.24 -24.75
CA ARG A 51 -11.08 9.70 -25.85
C ARG A 51 -12.55 9.51 -25.53
N LEU A 52 -13.44 10.12 -26.31
CA LEU A 52 -14.88 9.92 -26.15
C LEU A 52 -15.24 8.44 -26.33
N ALA A 53 -16.04 7.89 -25.43
CA ALA A 53 -16.60 6.56 -25.54
C ALA A 53 -17.68 6.50 -26.61
N PRO A 54 -18.05 5.30 -27.11
CA PRO A 54 -19.30 5.10 -27.81
C PRO A 54 -20.50 5.57 -26.99
N GLU A 55 -21.51 6.08 -27.65
CA GLU A 55 -22.74 6.55 -26.99
C GLU A 55 -23.42 5.42 -26.25
N ALA A 56 -23.49 5.55 -24.90
CA ALA A 56 -24.15 4.62 -24.01
C ALA A 56 -25.53 5.19 -23.60
N LYS A 57 -26.58 4.39 -23.75
CA LYS A 57 -27.95 4.78 -23.40
C LYS A 57 -28.57 3.75 -22.49
N THR A 58 -29.11 4.16 -21.34
CA THR A 58 -29.98 3.31 -20.53
C THR A 58 -31.32 3.12 -21.30
N ILE A 59 -31.61 1.89 -21.67
CA ILE A 59 -32.82 1.52 -22.40
C ILE A 59 -33.96 1.20 -21.45
N PHE A 60 -33.63 0.44 -20.37
CA PHE A 60 -34.65 0.01 -19.43
C PHE A 60 -34.05 -0.19 -18.01
N ASN A 61 -34.82 0.24 -17.02
CA ASN A 61 -34.49 -0.02 -15.58
C ASN A 61 -35.43 -1.13 -15.10
N LEU A 62 -34.84 -2.25 -14.65
CA LEU A 62 -35.63 -3.43 -14.29
C LEU A 62 -36.28 -3.33 -12.90
N GLU A 63 -35.80 -2.40 -12.05
CA GLU A 63 -36.15 -2.32 -10.61
C GLU A 63 -35.88 -3.63 -9.85
N GLU A 64 -34.92 -4.41 -10.34
CA GLU A 64 -34.42 -5.66 -9.77
C GLU A 64 -32.96 -5.48 -9.39
N SER A 65 -32.44 -6.39 -8.55
CA SER A 65 -31.03 -6.36 -8.17
C SER A 65 -30.11 -7.03 -9.20
N LEU A 66 -30.56 -8.11 -9.84
CA LEU A 66 -29.74 -8.95 -10.70
C LEU A 66 -30.37 -9.17 -12.07
N ALA A 67 -29.61 -8.93 -13.15
CA ALA A 67 -29.90 -9.42 -14.48
C ALA A 67 -28.86 -10.49 -14.83
N LEU A 68 -29.32 -11.74 -15.06
CA LEU A 68 -28.45 -12.93 -15.12
C LEU A 68 -28.38 -13.53 -16.53
N ALA A 69 -29.38 -13.28 -17.38
CA ALA A 69 -29.45 -13.82 -18.72
C ALA A 69 -29.99 -12.80 -19.72
N LEU A 70 -29.50 -12.86 -20.96
CA LEU A 70 -29.99 -12.09 -22.09
C LEU A 70 -30.29 -13.02 -23.28
N ALA A 71 -31.36 -12.73 -23.98
CA ALA A 71 -31.69 -13.33 -25.28
C ALA A 71 -32.37 -12.31 -26.20
N THR A 72 -32.40 -12.58 -27.51
CA THR A 72 -33.09 -11.75 -28.48
C THR A 72 -33.87 -12.62 -29.45
N ASP A 73 -34.98 -12.10 -29.99
CA ASP A 73 -35.77 -12.74 -31.04
C ASP A 73 -35.56 -12.07 -32.41
N LYS A 74 -36.18 -12.65 -33.43
CA LYS A 74 -36.16 -12.09 -34.81
C LYS A 74 -36.82 -10.74 -34.94
N ALA A 75 -37.73 -10.39 -34.02
CA ALA A 75 -38.40 -9.08 -33.97
C ALA A 75 -37.56 -8.03 -33.21
N ARG A 76 -36.34 -8.41 -32.77
CA ARG A 76 -35.38 -7.58 -32.03
C ARG A 76 -35.85 -7.20 -30.62
N ASN A 77 -36.79 -7.95 -30.03
CA ASN A 77 -37.05 -7.82 -28.61
C ASN A 77 -35.87 -8.38 -27.80
N ILE A 78 -35.55 -7.74 -26.69
CA ILE A 78 -34.53 -8.20 -25.72
C ILE A 78 -35.26 -8.83 -24.54
N TYR A 79 -34.89 -10.06 -24.20
CA TYR A 79 -35.38 -10.77 -23.05
C TYR A 79 -34.32 -10.79 -21.95
N ILE A 80 -34.73 -10.52 -20.71
CA ILE A 80 -33.81 -10.38 -19.56
C ILE A 80 -34.32 -11.31 -18.45
N GLY A 81 -33.51 -12.28 -18.08
CA GLY A 81 -33.75 -13.14 -16.93
C GLY A 81 -33.13 -12.55 -15.65
N THR A 82 -33.89 -12.56 -14.57
CA THR A 82 -33.47 -11.95 -13.30
C THR A 82 -33.19 -12.96 -12.20
N GLY A 83 -32.49 -12.51 -11.15
CA GLY A 83 -32.35 -13.25 -9.90
C GLY A 83 -33.32 -12.79 -8.82
N HIS A 84 -33.49 -13.66 -7.80
CA HIS A 84 -34.32 -13.49 -6.58
C HIS A 84 -35.84 -13.53 -6.77
N GLN A 85 -36.38 -13.18 -7.91
CA GLN A 85 -37.83 -13.18 -8.16
C GLN A 85 -38.25 -14.01 -9.39
N GLY A 86 -37.31 -14.66 -10.08
CA GLY A 86 -37.59 -15.53 -11.22
C GLY A 86 -38.32 -14.83 -12.39
N LYS A 87 -38.17 -13.51 -12.53
CA LYS A 87 -38.87 -12.74 -13.60
C LYS A 87 -38.08 -12.78 -14.90
N VAL A 88 -38.84 -12.80 -15.99
CA VAL A 88 -38.33 -12.54 -17.35
C VAL A 88 -38.99 -11.32 -17.89
N PHE A 89 -38.18 -10.29 -18.17
CA PHE A 89 -38.64 -9.09 -18.82
C PHE A 89 -38.50 -9.20 -20.33
N LYS A 90 -39.44 -8.57 -21.07
CA LYS A 90 -39.37 -8.33 -22.50
C LYS A 90 -39.26 -6.84 -22.73
N VAL A 91 -38.24 -6.41 -23.45
CA VAL A 91 -38.03 -5.01 -23.86
C VAL A 91 -38.13 -4.96 -25.40
N ASP A 92 -39.04 -4.16 -25.90
CA ASP A 92 -39.23 -4.02 -27.34
C ASP A 92 -38.20 -3.06 -27.98
N PRO A 93 -38.08 -2.98 -29.32
CA PRO A 93 -37.12 -2.10 -29.98
C PRO A 93 -37.31 -0.61 -29.69
N SER A 94 -38.46 -0.18 -29.15
CA SER A 94 -38.69 1.20 -28.70
C SER A 94 -38.14 1.47 -27.28
N GLY A 95 -37.69 0.44 -26.57
CA GLY A 95 -37.24 0.50 -25.20
C GLY A 95 -38.33 0.32 -24.15
N LYS A 96 -39.56 -0.02 -24.56
CA LYS A 96 -40.64 -0.30 -23.61
C LYS A 96 -40.49 -1.71 -23.05
N GLY A 97 -40.30 -1.82 -21.75
CA GLY A 97 -40.17 -3.09 -21.03
C GLY A 97 -41.41 -3.48 -20.25
N SER A 98 -41.65 -4.79 -20.11
CA SER A 98 -42.68 -5.38 -19.25
C SER A 98 -42.28 -6.78 -18.82
N VAL A 99 -42.81 -7.26 -17.69
CA VAL A 99 -42.70 -8.65 -17.30
C VAL A 99 -43.45 -9.52 -18.24
N LEU A 100 -42.76 -10.47 -18.89
CA LEU A 100 -43.37 -11.46 -19.80
C LEU A 100 -43.79 -12.71 -19.05
N PHE A 101 -42.95 -13.16 -18.10
CA PHE A 101 -43.10 -14.42 -17.37
C PHE A 101 -42.48 -14.31 -15.98
N THR A 102 -43.04 -15.03 -15.01
CA THR A 102 -42.46 -15.22 -13.71
C THR A 102 -42.43 -16.71 -13.39
N ALA A 103 -41.24 -17.28 -13.15
CA ALA A 103 -41.09 -18.67 -12.75
C ALA A 103 -41.40 -18.81 -11.25
N HIS A 104 -41.65 -20.07 -10.84
CA HIS A 104 -41.77 -20.39 -9.43
C HIS A 104 -40.41 -20.32 -8.72
N GLU A 105 -39.37 -20.70 -9.43
CA GLU A 105 -37.98 -20.68 -8.98
C GLU A 105 -37.40 -19.25 -9.09
N PRO A 106 -36.55 -18.81 -8.13
CA PRO A 106 -36.15 -17.42 -8.01
C PRO A 106 -35.11 -16.95 -9.05
N GLU A 107 -34.39 -17.86 -9.70
CA GLU A 107 -33.21 -17.51 -10.53
C GLU A 107 -33.41 -17.93 -11.98
N ILE A 108 -33.13 -17.05 -12.93
CA ILE A 108 -33.18 -17.33 -14.38
C ILE A 108 -31.78 -17.10 -14.97
N PHE A 109 -31.01 -18.17 -15.12
CA PHE A 109 -29.64 -18.11 -15.68
C PHE A 109 -29.57 -18.37 -17.19
N ALA A 110 -30.57 -19.04 -17.74
CA ALA A 110 -30.58 -19.43 -19.15
C ALA A 110 -31.81 -18.93 -19.88
N LEU A 111 -31.63 -18.29 -21.02
CA LEU A 111 -32.65 -17.86 -21.96
C LEU A 111 -32.21 -18.21 -23.38
N ALA A 112 -33.13 -18.71 -24.20
CA ALA A 112 -32.92 -18.89 -25.64
C ALA A 112 -34.21 -18.69 -26.41
N SER A 113 -34.17 -17.92 -27.49
CA SER A 113 -35.32 -17.73 -28.39
C SER A 113 -35.30 -18.79 -29.49
N ALA A 114 -36.41 -19.48 -29.65
CA ALA A 114 -36.60 -20.45 -30.73
C ALA A 114 -37.00 -19.79 -32.06
N PRO A 115 -36.78 -20.49 -33.18
CA PRO A 115 -37.18 -19.98 -34.52
C PRO A 115 -38.63 -19.64 -34.68
N ASP A 116 -39.54 -20.26 -33.91
CA ASP A 116 -40.98 -20.02 -33.87
C ASP A 116 -41.39 -18.84 -33.00
N GLY A 117 -40.44 -18.14 -32.39
CA GLY A 117 -40.66 -16.98 -31.52
C GLY A 117 -40.98 -17.32 -30.07
N ALA A 118 -41.02 -18.60 -29.69
CA ALA A 118 -41.12 -18.99 -28.28
C ALA A 118 -39.77 -18.74 -27.54
N LEU A 119 -39.88 -18.38 -26.27
CA LEU A 119 -38.72 -18.23 -25.39
C LEU A 119 -38.56 -19.46 -24.48
N PHE A 120 -37.40 -20.07 -24.45
CA PHE A 120 -37.03 -21.08 -23.49
C PHE A 120 -36.38 -20.43 -22.31
N VAL A 121 -36.87 -20.80 -21.12
CA VAL A 121 -36.41 -20.21 -19.82
C VAL A 121 -35.96 -21.33 -18.91
N GLY A 122 -34.69 -21.27 -18.49
CA GLY A 122 -34.09 -22.20 -17.53
C GLY A 122 -34.09 -21.58 -16.13
N SER A 123 -34.87 -22.17 -15.24
CA SER A 123 -34.99 -21.71 -13.87
C SER A 123 -34.07 -22.48 -12.91
N SER A 124 -33.81 -21.90 -11.71
CA SER A 124 -32.95 -22.46 -10.67
C SER A 124 -33.35 -21.93 -9.30
N PRO A 125 -33.13 -22.68 -8.20
CA PRO A 125 -32.88 -24.11 -8.16
C PRO A 125 -34.12 -24.94 -8.62
N GLU A 126 -34.04 -26.27 -8.64
CA GLU A 126 -35.05 -27.16 -9.21
C GLU A 126 -35.16 -27.11 -10.75
N GLY A 127 -34.14 -26.64 -11.43
CA GLY A 127 -33.78 -26.71 -12.83
C GLY A 127 -34.86 -27.09 -13.86
N LYS A 128 -35.99 -26.39 -13.88
CA LYS A 128 -37.05 -26.59 -14.90
C LYS A 128 -36.77 -25.77 -16.15
N ILE A 129 -37.21 -26.30 -17.28
CA ILE A 129 -37.16 -25.63 -18.58
C ILE A 129 -38.57 -25.29 -19.00
N TYR A 130 -38.88 -24.03 -19.03
CA TYR A 130 -40.18 -23.50 -19.50
C TYR A 130 -40.12 -23.11 -20.97
N ARG A 131 -41.23 -23.35 -21.71
CA ARG A 131 -41.48 -22.73 -23.03
C ARG A 131 -42.51 -21.67 -22.85
N VAL A 132 -42.13 -20.43 -23.14
CA VAL A 132 -43.00 -19.23 -23.02
C VAL A 132 -43.31 -18.69 -24.40
N THR A 133 -44.58 -18.57 -24.71
CA THR A 133 -45.04 -18.00 -26.00
C THR A 133 -44.92 -16.47 -25.97
N PRO A 134 -44.95 -15.78 -27.15
CA PRO A 134 -44.83 -14.33 -27.22
C PRO A 134 -45.89 -13.55 -26.43
N ASP A 135 -47.07 -14.17 -26.16
CA ASP A 135 -48.18 -13.64 -25.34
C ASP A 135 -48.04 -13.95 -23.84
N GLY A 136 -46.94 -14.58 -23.42
CA GLY A 136 -46.58 -14.85 -22.01
C GLY A 136 -47.18 -16.15 -21.45
N LYS A 137 -47.89 -16.95 -22.24
CA LYS A 137 -48.34 -18.27 -21.78
C LYS A 137 -47.16 -19.21 -21.66
N SER A 138 -47.05 -19.94 -20.54
CA SER A 138 -45.93 -20.82 -20.23
C SER A 138 -46.37 -22.24 -20.01
N THR A 139 -45.52 -23.17 -20.39
CA THR A 139 -45.64 -24.60 -20.06
C THR A 139 -44.27 -25.12 -19.63
N VAL A 140 -44.23 -26.09 -18.71
CA VAL A 140 -42.99 -26.82 -18.43
C VAL A 140 -42.71 -27.68 -19.66
N PHE A 141 -41.62 -27.37 -20.36
CA PHE A 141 -41.20 -28.07 -21.56
C PHE A 141 -40.45 -29.33 -21.25
N ASN A 142 -39.52 -29.24 -20.23
CA ASN A 142 -38.78 -30.39 -19.73
C ASN A 142 -38.33 -30.14 -18.28
N ASP A 143 -38.18 -31.25 -17.54
CA ASP A 143 -37.62 -31.24 -16.20
C ASP A 143 -36.48 -32.29 -16.17
N PRO A 144 -35.23 -31.88 -16.39
CA PRO A 144 -34.09 -32.80 -16.46
C PRO A 144 -33.65 -33.32 -15.09
N LYS A 145 -34.34 -32.93 -14.02
CA LYS A 145 -34.00 -33.27 -12.62
C LYS A 145 -32.62 -32.79 -12.24
N ALA A 146 -32.21 -31.67 -12.78
CA ALA A 146 -30.99 -30.96 -12.44
C ALA A 146 -31.29 -29.80 -11.46
N LYS A 147 -30.34 -29.42 -10.64
CA LYS A 147 -30.55 -28.33 -9.71
C LYS A 147 -30.48 -26.95 -10.41
N TYR A 148 -29.55 -26.79 -11.34
CA TYR A 148 -29.34 -25.53 -12.05
C TYR A 148 -29.37 -25.74 -13.56
N ILE A 149 -29.95 -24.80 -14.29
CA ILE A 149 -29.84 -24.65 -15.74
C ILE A 149 -29.01 -23.41 -16.02
N TRP A 150 -27.77 -23.60 -16.50
CA TRP A 150 -26.82 -22.52 -16.67
C TRP A 150 -26.85 -21.85 -18.05
N ALA A 151 -27.00 -22.65 -19.10
CA ALA A 151 -26.95 -22.16 -20.46
C ALA A 151 -27.80 -23.02 -21.40
N PHE A 152 -28.23 -22.39 -22.50
CA PHE A 152 -28.90 -23.03 -23.62
C PHE A 152 -28.17 -22.77 -24.95
N ALA A 153 -28.21 -23.77 -25.82
CA ALA A 153 -27.82 -23.61 -27.21
C ALA A 153 -28.76 -24.43 -28.12
N PHE A 154 -29.16 -23.88 -29.28
CA PHE A 154 -29.91 -24.61 -30.29
C PHE A 154 -29.00 -25.14 -31.39
N ASP A 155 -29.19 -26.38 -31.82
CA ASP A 155 -28.60 -26.85 -33.05
C ASP A 155 -29.47 -26.41 -34.27
N ASN A 156 -28.96 -26.62 -35.49
CA ASN A 156 -29.64 -26.29 -36.71
C ASN A 156 -30.85 -27.18 -37.05
N LYS A 157 -31.11 -28.22 -36.24
CA LYS A 157 -32.27 -29.11 -36.33
C LYS A 157 -33.36 -28.73 -35.32
N GLY A 158 -33.16 -27.69 -34.54
CA GLY A 158 -34.11 -27.22 -33.53
C GLY A 158 -34.06 -27.99 -32.20
N ASN A 159 -33.07 -28.84 -31.97
CA ASN A 159 -32.85 -29.44 -30.64
C ASN A 159 -32.27 -28.42 -29.69
N LEU A 160 -32.80 -28.38 -28.47
CA LEU A 160 -32.27 -27.55 -27.39
C LEU A 160 -31.22 -28.32 -26.60
N PHE A 161 -30.04 -27.76 -26.43
CA PHE A 161 -29.03 -28.26 -25.55
C PHE A 161 -29.02 -27.44 -24.24
N ALA A 162 -29.14 -28.11 -23.11
CA ALA A 162 -29.19 -27.50 -21.79
C ALA A 162 -27.99 -27.92 -20.96
N ALA A 163 -27.18 -26.94 -20.55
CA ALA A 163 -26.09 -27.12 -19.60
C ALA A 163 -26.62 -27.08 -18.17
N THR A 164 -26.20 -28.02 -17.35
CA THR A 164 -26.73 -28.16 -15.98
C THR A 164 -25.62 -28.02 -14.92
N GLY A 165 -26.07 -27.75 -13.71
CA GLY A 165 -25.23 -27.73 -12.52
C GLY A 165 -25.65 -28.78 -11.51
N ASP A 166 -24.74 -29.00 -10.52
CA ASP A 166 -24.76 -30.03 -9.48
C ASP A 166 -24.27 -31.42 -9.98
N GLN A 167 -24.51 -31.76 -11.27
CA GLN A 167 -24.03 -32.99 -11.90
C GLN A 167 -23.27 -32.74 -13.22
N GLY A 168 -23.14 -31.50 -13.67
CA GLY A 168 -22.36 -31.12 -14.85
C GLY A 168 -22.71 -31.86 -16.13
N LYS A 169 -24.01 -32.11 -16.37
CA LYS A 169 -24.50 -32.81 -17.57
C LYS A 169 -24.97 -31.82 -18.64
N ILE A 170 -24.88 -32.25 -19.89
CA ILE A 170 -25.53 -31.54 -21.01
C ILE A 170 -26.64 -32.45 -21.49
N PHE A 171 -27.87 -31.95 -21.49
CA PHE A 171 -29.03 -32.65 -22.04
C PHE A 171 -29.29 -32.15 -23.47
N LYS A 172 -29.60 -33.07 -24.35
CA LYS A 172 -30.18 -32.80 -25.65
C LYS A 172 -31.69 -33.05 -25.58
N ILE A 173 -32.49 -32.03 -25.91
CA ILE A 173 -33.95 -32.06 -25.83
C ILE A 173 -34.46 -31.80 -27.23
N ASP A 174 -35.25 -32.74 -27.75
CA ASP A 174 -35.85 -32.63 -29.06
C ASP A 174 -37.01 -31.62 -29.09
N PRO A 175 -37.53 -31.24 -30.25
CA PRO A 175 -38.65 -30.29 -30.36
C PRO A 175 -39.96 -30.80 -29.70
N ALA A 176 -40.08 -32.09 -29.41
CA ALA A 176 -41.19 -32.66 -28.68
C ALA A 176 -41.01 -32.63 -27.16
N GLY A 177 -39.87 -32.17 -26.67
CA GLY A 177 -39.56 -32.04 -25.25
C GLY A 177 -38.94 -33.34 -24.63
N GLN A 178 -38.51 -34.31 -25.45
CA GLN A 178 -37.88 -35.52 -24.94
C GLN A 178 -36.38 -35.24 -24.73
N ALA A 179 -35.96 -35.43 -23.49
CA ALA A 179 -34.55 -35.19 -23.09
C ALA A 179 -33.72 -36.48 -23.03
N THR A 180 -32.51 -36.42 -23.51
CA THR A 180 -31.47 -37.43 -23.36
C THR A 180 -30.19 -36.81 -22.84
N VAL A 181 -29.42 -37.54 -22.03
CA VAL A 181 -28.08 -37.08 -21.62
C VAL A 181 -27.19 -37.15 -22.86
N PHE A 182 -26.74 -35.98 -23.33
CA PHE A 182 -25.85 -35.88 -24.47
C PHE A 182 -24.38 -36.03 -24.07
N PHE A 183 -24.00 -35.43 -22.92
CA PHE A 183 -22.65 -35.52 -22.36
C PHE A 183 -22.71 -35.44 -20.83
N ASP A 184 -21.90 -36.27 -20.16
CA ASP A 184 -21.70 -36.28 -18.72
C ASP A 184 -20.23 -35.94 -18.44
N SER A 185 -19.97 -34.69 -18.03
CA SER A 185 -18.61 -34.13 -17.92
C SER A 185 -17.84 -34.63 -16.67
N LYS A 186 -18.55 -35.16 -15.68
CA LYS A 186 -18.01 -35.44 -14.33
C LYS A 186 -17.53 -34.17 -13.58
N GLN A 187 -17.82 -33.03 -14.10
CA GLN A 187 -17.64 -31.74 -13.42
C GLN A 187 -18.87 -31.40 -12.60
N THR A 188 -18.78 -30.40 -11.71
CA THR A 188 -19.95 -29.95 -10.94
C THR A 188 -20.92 -29.16 -11.81
N HIS A 189 -20.40 -28.24 -12.63
CA HIS A 189 -21.21 -27.40 -13.47
C HIS A 189 -20.64 -27.32 -14.89
N ILE A 190 -21.54 -27.21 -15.87
CA ILE A 190 -21.24 -26.67 -17.21
C ILE A 190 -21.89 -25.30 -17.29
N MET A 191 -21.07 -24.25 -17.40
CA MET A 191 -21.52 -22.85 -17.27
C MET A 191 -22.00 -22.22 -18.55
N CYS A 192 -21.40 -22.59 -19.68
CA CYS A 192 -21.69 -21.98 -20.99
C CYS A 192 -21.67 -23.01 -22.11
N LEU A 193 -22.43 -22.72 -23.18
CA LEU A 193 -22.54 -23.50 -24.40
C LEU A 193 -22.54 -22.62 -25.63
N THR A 194 -21.83 -23.04 -26.67
CA THR A 194 -21.91 -22.43 -28.01
C THR A 194 -21.59 -23.46 -29.07
N PHE A 195 -22.15 -23.34 -30.28
CA PHE A 195 -21.84 -24.23 -31.39
C PHE A 195 -20.74 -23.63 -32.27
N ASP A 196 -19.80 -24.47 -32.70
CA ASP A 196 -18.90 -24.10 -33.79
C ASP A 196 -19.57 -24.24 -35.16
N PRO A 197 -19.04 -23.62 -36.23
CA PRO A 197 -19.60 -23.72 -37.59
C PRO A 197 -19.66 -25.14 -38.16
N LYS A 198 -18.90 -26.09 -37.56
CA LYS A 198 -18.88 -27.52 -37.96
C LYS A 198 -19.97 -28.33 -37.22
N GLY A 199 -20.71 -27.71 -36.31
CA GLY A 199 -21.77 -28.35 -35.54
C GLY A 199 -21.27 -29.08 -34.30
N ASN A 200 -20.02 -28.88 -33.86
CA ASN A 200 -19.57 -29.34 -32.57
C ASN A 200 -20.06 -28.37 -31.47
N LEU A 201 -20.41 -28.91 -30.32
CA LEU A 201 -20.76 -28.12 -29.15
C LEU A 201 -19.51 -27.80 -28.34
N LEU A 202 -19.28 -26.52 -28.05
CA LEU A 202 -18.25 -26.08 -27.10
C LEU A 202 -18.90 -25.85 -25.75
N ALA A 203 -18.19 -26.23 -24.69
CA ALA A 203 -18.68 -26.09 -23.31
C ALA A 203 -17.55 -25.69 -22.35
N GLY A 204 -17.89 -24.84 -21.39
CA GLY A 204 -16.99 -24.44 -20.30
C GLY A 204 -17.45 -24.98 -18.95
N SER A 205 -16.53 -25.44 -18.10
CA SER A 205 -16.85 -26.12 -16.85
C SER A 205 -16.27 -25.48 -15.57
N VAL A 206 -16.77 -25.98 -14.43
CA VAL A 206 -16.34 -25.75 -13.04
C VAL A 206 -16.32 -27.11 -12.33
N PRO A 207 -15.33 -27.48 -11.48
CA PRO A 207 -14.27 -26.63 -10.89
C PRO A 207 -12.92 -26.66 -11.60
N ASP A 208 -12.74 -27.48 -12.63
CA ASP A 208 -11.41 -27.71 -13.23
C ASP A 208 -11.10 -26.79 -14.42
N GLY A 209 -11.99 -25.84 -14.74
CA GLY A 209 -11.79 -24.85 -15.80
C GLY A 209 -11.55 -25.47 -17.19
N LEU A 210 -12.29 -26.51 -17.55
CA LEU A 210 -12.10 -27.22 -18.80
C LEU A 210 -12.92 -26.59 -19.93
N ILE A 211 -12.30 -26.49 -21.11
CA ILE A 211 -12.95 -26.13 -22.36
C ILE A 211 -13.11 -27.42 -23.18
N TYR A 212 -14.34 -27.83 -23.42
CA TYR A 212 -14.65 -29.01 -24.19
C TYR A 212 -15.06 -28.67 -25.64
N ARG A 213 -14.70 -29.55 -26.59
CA ARG A 213 -15.34 -29.69 -27.88
C ARG A 213 -16.04 -31.05 -27.94
N ILE A 214 -17.34 -31.07 -28.20
CA ILE A 214 -18.17 -32.27 -28.20
C ILE A 214 -18.74 -32.44 -29.62
N ASP A 215 -18.47 -33.56 -30.25
CA ASP A 215 -18.96 -33.84 -31.58
C ASP A 215 -20.47 -34.08 -31.62
N PRO A 216 -21.13 -34.09 -32.80
CA PRO A 216 -22.59 -34.36 -32.88
C PRO A 216 -23.05 -35.72 -32.34
N GLN A 217 -22.13 -36.64 -32.10
CA GLN A 217 -22.35 -37.98 -31.51
C GLN A 217 -22.20 -37.99 -29.99
N GLY A 218 -21.81 -36.83 -29.37
CA GLY A 218 -21.64 -36.73 -27.93
C GLY A 218 -20.23 -37.11 -27.43
N LYS A 219 -19.27 -37.36 -28.33
CA LYS A 219 -17.88 -37.63 -27.95
C LYS A 219 -17.15 -36.34 -27.69
N ALA A 220 -16.69 -36.16 -26.45
CA ALA A 220 -15.99 -34.96 -26.02
C ALA A 220 -14.48 -35.10 -26.13
N PHE A 221 -13.84 -33.96 -26.43
CA PHE A 221 -12.41 -33.73 -26.37
C PHE A 221 -12.14 -32.47 -25.57
N VAL A 222 -11.19 -32.49 -24.60
CA VAL A 222 -10.77 -31.32 -23.85
C VAL A 222 -9.79 -30.54 -24.70
N LEU A 223 -10.19 -29.34 -25.12
CA LEU A 223 -9.34 -28.44 -25.88
C LEU A 223 -8.26 -27.80 -24.99
N TYR A 224 -8.64 -27.44 -23.78
CA TYR A 224 -7.74 -26.78 -22.85
C TYR A 224 -8.24 -26.91 -21.40
N GLN A 225 -7.30 -27.01 -20.48
CA GLN A 225 -7.55 -26.85 -19.04
C GLN A 225 -6.91 -25.53 -18.59
N ALA A 226 -7.73 -24.60 -18.16
CA ALA A 226 -7.26 -23.31 -17.68
C ALA A 226 -6.66 -23.42 -16.28
N ASN A 227 -5.74 -22.49 -15.95
CA ASN A 227 -5.26 -22.31 -14.57
C ASN A 227 -6.29 -21.58 -13.69
N TYR A 228 -7.54 -21.51 -14.14
CA TYR A 228 -8.69 -20.90 -13.47
C TYR A 228 -9.74 -21.97 -13.25
N PRO A 229 -10.43 -21.99 -12.10
CA PRO A 229 -11.41 -23.05 -11.80
C PRO A 229 -12.66 -22.99 -12.66
N GLU A 230 -12.98 -21.83 -13.22
CA GLU A 230 -14.23 -21.61 -13.95
C GLU A 230 -14.00 -21.06 -15.34
N ILE A 231 -14.67 -21.64 -16.34
CA ILE A 231 -14.92 -21.07 -17.65
C ILE A 231 -16.37 -20.58 -17.69
N HIS A 232 -16.56 -19.27 -17.56
CA HIS A 232 -17.87 -18.66 -17.37
C HIS A 232 -18.63 -18.40 -18.66
N ASP A 233 -17.93 -17.98 -19.71
CA ASP A 233 -18.50 -17.68 -21.03
C ASP A 233 -17.54 -18.06 -22.15
N LEU A 234 -18.09 -18.37 -23.34
CA LEU A 234 -17.36 -18.77 -24.54
C LEU A 234 -17.97 -18.13 -25.78
N VAL A 235 -17.14 -17.52 -26.63
CA VAL A 235 -17.55 -17.03 -27.95
C VAL A 235 -16.55 -17.46 -29.03
N LEU A 236 -17.04 -17.62 -30.25
CA LEU A 236 -16.23 -17.91 -31.44
C LEU A 236 -16.29 -16.77 -32.41
N ASP A 237 -15.14 -16.47 -33.04
CA ASP A 237 -15.11 -15.58 -34.20
C ASP A 237 -15.23 -16.33 -35.54
N ALA A 238 -15.27 -15.54 -36.63
CA ALA A 238 -15.42 -16.07 -37.97
C ALA A 238 -14.23 -16.94 -38.41
N GLU A 239 -13.06 -16.73 -37.84
CA GLU A 239 -11.83 -17.50 -38.09
C GLU A 239 -11.75 -18.80 -37.27
N GLY A 240 -12.73 -19.04 -36.41
CA GLY A 240 -12.81 -20.22 -35.53
C GLY A 240 -11.93 -20.15 -34.29
N ARG A 241 -11.47 -18.94 -33.92
CA ARG A 241 -10.78 -18.69 -32.66
C ARG A 241 -11.80 -18.66 -31.53
N ILE A 242 -11.51 -19.35 -30.43
CA ILE A 242 -12.37 -19.40 -29.24
C ILE A 242 -11.82 -18.44 -28.20
N TYR A 243 -12.67 -17.55 -27.71
CA TYR A 243 -12.37 -16.69 -26.58
C TYR A 243 -13.15 -17.19 -25.35
N ALA A 244 -12.45 -17.39 -24.26
CA ALA A 244 -13.01 -17.91 -23.02
C ALA A 244 -12.83 -16.91 -21.88
N ALA A 245 -13.91 -16.58 -21.20
CA ALA A 245 -13.89 -15.86 -19.92
C ALA A 245 -13.58 -16.84 -18.80
N ALA A 246 -12.41 -16.70 -18.19
CA ALA A 246 -11.95 -17.55 -17.08
C ALA A 246 -11.97 -16.78 -15.76
N LEU A 247 -12.57 -17.37 -14.72
CA LEU A 247 -12.68 -16.76 -13.39
C LEU A 247 -11.82 -17.53 -12.38
N GLY A 248 -11.08 -16.77 -11.57
CA GLY A 248 -10.36 -17.29 -10.39
C GLY A 248 -11.33 -17.60 -9.25
N GLY A 249 -11.05 -18.63 -8.48
CA GLY A 249 -11.86 -18.96 -7.31
C GLY A 249 -11.80 -17.84 -6.27
N ALA A 250 -12.87 -17.67 -5.51
CA ALA A 250 -13.02 -16.68 -4.44
C ALA A 250 -12.08 -16.98 -3.25
N GLY A 251 -10.77 -16.85 -3.46
CA GLY A 251 -9.74 -16.93 -2.41
C GLY A 251 -9.47 -15.58 -1.73
N GLY A 252 -10.20 -14.51 -2.08
CA GLY A 252 -10.09 -13.17 -1.51
C GLY A 252 -11.30 -12.85 -0.64
N LYS A 253 -11.10 -12.50 0.62
CA LYS A 253 -12.12 -11.96 1.52
C LYS A 253 -12.76 -10.72 0.87
N GLY A 254 -14.03 -10.81 0.43
CA GLY A 254 -14.81 -9.64 0.04
C GLY A 254 -15.60 -9.69 -1.26
N THR A 255 -15.70 -10.81 -1.97
CA THR A 255 -16.63 -10.96 -3.10
C THR A 255 -17.96 -11.53 -2.62
N PRO A 256 -19.12 -10.87 -2.89
CA PRO A 256 -20.40 -11.54 -2.80
C PRO A 256 -20.37 -12.71 -3.79
N ALA A 257 -20.52 -13.93 -3.29
CA ALA A 257 -20.76 -15.08 -4.16
C ALA A 257 -22.06 -14.80 -4.92
N LEU A 258 -21.99 -14.63 -6.23
CA LEU A 258 -23.17 -14.53 -7.11
C LEU A 258 -24.01 -15.81 -7.09
N PHE A 259 -23.49 -16.86 -6.44
CA PHE A 259 -24.15 -18.17 -6.34
C PHE A 259 -24.24 -18.57 -4.86
N PRO A 260 -25.45 -18.91 -4.35
CA PRO A 260 -25.58 -19.45 -3.00
C PRO A 260 -24.88 -20.82 -2.94
N SER A 261 -23.78 -20.90 -2.19
CA SER A 261 -23.24 -22.19 -1.78
C SER A 261 -24.30 -22.87 -0.91
N GLY A 262 -24.96 -23.90 -1.45
CA GLY A 262 -26.03 -24.63 -0.77
C GLY A 262 -25.54 -25.38 0.45
N GLY A 263 -25.63 -24.74 1.63
CA GLY A 263 -25.58 -25.35 2.94
C GLY A 263 -26.68 -24.72 3.80
N PRO A 264 -27.32 -25.46 4.74
CA PRO A 264 -28.42 -24.91 5.54
C PRO A 264 -27.94 -23.72 6.40
N ALA A 265 -28.64 -22.59 6.29
CA ALA A 265 -28.38 -21.38 7.03
C ALA A 265 -28.60 -21.61 8.54
N GLY A 266 -27.49 -21.52 9.31
CA GLY A 266 -27.57 -21.35 10.76
C GLY A 266 -27.82 -19.86 11.09
N PRO A 267 -28.38 -19.56 12.29
CA PRO A 267 -28.79 -18.19 12.63
C PRO A 267 -27.61 -17.22 12.71
N VAL A 268 -27.75 -16.10 12.02
CA VAL A 268 -26.77 -15.00 12.00
C VAL A 268 -26.84 -14.24 13.32
N GLN A 269 -25.82 -14.36 14.15
CA GLN A 269 -25.61 -13.53 15.30
C GLN A 269 -24.77 -12.32 14.89
N GLY A 270 -25.33 -11.10 15.02
CA GLY A 270 -24.68 -9.86 14.69
C GLY A 270 -23.46 -9.58 15.57
N GLY A 271 -22.30 -9.53 14.97
CA GLY A 271 -21.04 -9.16 15.61
C GLY A 271 -20.49 -7.89 14.99
N VAL A 272 -20.29 -6.87 15.81
CA VAL A 272 -19.59 -5.62 15.46
C VAL A 272 -18.12 -5.97 15.27
N THR A 273 -17.60 -5.74 14.06
CA THR A 273 -16.19 -5.99 13.76
C THR A 273 -15.37 -4.72 13.97
N THR A 274 -14.58 -4.73 15.04
CA THR A 274 -13.53 -3.74 15.27
C THR A 274 -12.30 -4.11 14.45
N ILE A 275 -11.84 -3.21 13.58
CA ILE A 275 -10.62 -3.41 12.78
C ILE A 275 -9.42 -3.01 13.63
N THR A 276 -8.61 -3.99 14.05
CA THR A 276 -7.29 -3.77 14.64
C THR A 276 -6.23 -3.98 13.57
N VAL A 277 -5.50 -2.93 13.24
CA VAL A 277 -4.35 -3.00 12.33
C VAL A 277 -3.14 -3.49 13.13
N THR A 278 -2.67 -4.71 12.85
CA THR A 278 -1.41 -5.22 13.39
C THR A 278 -0.38 -5.27 12.27
N ALA A 279 0.68 -4.49 12.40
CA ALA A 279 1.86 -4.58 11.55
C ALA A 279 2.70 -5.80 11.97
N SER A 280 2.94 -6.73 11.05
CA SER A 280 3.84 -7.87 11.26
C SER A 280 5.22 -7.55 10.70
N THR A 281 6.19 -7.47 11.60
CA THR A 281 7.63 -7.54 11.30
C THR A 281 8.08 -8.98 11.42
N GLU A 282 8.75 -9.47 10.37
CA GLU A 282 9.44 -10.76 10.38
C GLU A 282 10.67 -10.70 11.28
N THR A 283 10.87 -11.70 12.12
CA THR A 283 12.20 -12.09 12.60
C THR A 283 12.26 -13.59 12.87
N SER A 284 13.20 -14.20 12.19
CA SER A 284 13.62 -15.59 12.36
C SER A 284 14.42 -15.78 13.68
N SER A 285 14.17 -16.85 14.42
CA SER A 285 15.24 -17.54 15.14
C SER A 285 14.83 -18.95 15.59
N LYS A 286 15.82 -19.84 15.49
CA LYS A 286 15.88 -21.24 15.90
C LYS A 286 15.83 -21.38 17.43
N ASP A 287 15.27 -22.43 17.96
CA ASP A 287 15.92 -23.55 18.65
C ASP A 287 14.98 -24.39 19.52
N SER A 288 15.00 -25.67 19.25
CA SER A 288 15.18 -26.87 20.09
C SER A 288 14.31 -27.20 21.31
N ARG A 289 13.94 -28.50 21.31
CA ARG A 289 13.69 -29.46 22.43
C ARG A 289 12.26 -29.60 22.95
N GLU A 290 11.69 -30.75 23.24
CA GLU A 290 12.08 -32.17 23.33
C GLU A 290 10.81 -33.01 23.54
N LEU A 291 10.81 -34.24 23.07
CA LEU A 291 10.02 -35.45 23.13
C LEU A 291 9.27 -35.78 24.46
N PRO A 292 8.42 -36.89 24.59
CA PRO A 292 8.59 -38.21 23.98
C PRO A 292 7.31 -39.02 23.57
N ALA A 293 7.51 -39.90 22.60
CA ALA A 293 7.39 -41.36 22.52
C ALA A 293 6.03 -42.07 22.60
N GLN A 294 5.72 -42.91 21.60
CA GLN A 294 5.78 -44.39 21.64
C GLN A 294 5.38 -45.01 20.30
N ALA A 295 6.23 -45.95 19.85
CA ALA A 295 6.02 -46.90 18.77
C ALA A 295 5.33 -48.20 19.34
N PRO A 296 5.02 -49.29 18.59
CA PRO A 296 5.94 -50.00 17.71
C PRO A 296 5.33 -50.72 16.48
N GLY A 297 6.20 -51.24 15.59
CA GLY A 297 5.88 -52.30 14.63
C GLY A 297 6.80 -52.38 13.42
N GLN A 298 7.86 -53.17 13.54
CA GLN A 298 8.80 -53.52 12.46
C GLN A 298 8.22 -54.57 11.50
N VAL A 299 8.59 -54.50 10.20
CA VAL A 299 9.05 -55.66 9.42
C VAL A 299 10.13 -55.23 8.42
N GLN A 300 11.27 -55.89 8.50
CA GLN A 300 12.40 -55.80 7.57
C GLN A 300 12.14 -56.63 6.32
N ALA A 301 12.61 -56.16 5.16
CA ALA A 301 13.05 -57.06 4.08
C ALA A 301 14.24 -56.41 3.33
N THR A 302 15.32 -57.14 3.33
CA THR A 302 16.61 -56.86 2.65
C THR A 302 16.53 -57.20 1.16
N GLY A 303 17.22 -56.38 0.32
CA GLY A 303 17.50 -56.82 -1.05
C GLY A 303 18.05 -55.77 -2.01
N ALA A 304 19.37 -55.80 -2.20
CA ALA A 304 20.15 -55.52 -3.41
C ALA A 304 20.17 -54.12 -4.04
N ALA A 305 21.39 -53.61 -4.10
CA ALA A 305 21.84 -52.39 -4.78
C ALA A 305 21.60 -52.39 -6.32
N GLY A 306 20.95 -51.30 -6.77
CA GLY A 306 20.97 -50.86 -8.16
C GLY A 306 21.24 -49.35 -8.19
N ARG A 307 22.25 -48.92 -8.93
CA ARG A 307 22.59 -47.52 -9.14
C ARG A 307 21.41 -46.72 -9.70
N PRO A 308 21.05 -45.58 -9.16
CA PRO A 308 20.07 -44.70 -9.79
C PRO A 308 20.70 -43.96 -10.98
N ALA A 309 20.01 -44.00 -12.12
CA ALA A 309 20.24 -43.08 -13.22
C ALA A 309 19.96 -41.63 -12.80
N PRO A 310 20.62 -40.61 -13.36
CA PRO A 310 20.36 -39.23 -13.00
C PRO A 310 18.94 -38.85 -13.44
N GLN A 311 18.05 -38.62 -12.46
CA GLN A 311 16.77 -37.98 -12.70
C GLN A 311 17.04 -36.53 -13.12
N ALA A 312 16.62 -36.19 -14.35
CA ALA A 312 16.55 -34.80 -14.80
C ALA A 312 15.61 -34.06 -13.83
N ALA A 313 16.12 -33.01 -13.21
CA ALA A 313 15.31 -32.12 -12.38
C ALA A 313 14.15 -31.59 -13.23
N PRO A 314 12.90 -31.59 -12.71
CA PRO A 314 11.81 -30.94 -13.42
C PRO A 314 12.13 -29.44 -13.51
N PHE A 315 12.10 -28.90 -14.74
CA PHE A 315 12.20 -27.47 -14.96
C PHE A 315 11.07 -26.81 -14.14
N PRO A 316 11.36 -25.78 -13.32
CA PRO A 316 10.30 -25.04 -12.67
C PRO A 316 9.48 -24.32 -13.74
N MET A 317 8.27 -24.81 -13.99
CA MET A 317 7.27 -24.08 -14.74
C MET A 317 7.04 -22.75 -14.03
N PRO A 318 7.10 -21.61 -14.71
CA PRO A 318 6.77 -20.33 -14.09
C PRO A 318 5.32 -20.41 -13.60
N GLN A 319 5.12 -20.33 -12.30
CA GLN A 319 3.79 -20.19 -11.71
C GLN A 319 3.30 -18.78 -12.06
N ILE A 320 2.42 -18.70 -13.06
CA ILE A 320 1.69 -17.45 -13.36
C ILE A 320 0.76 -17.22 -12.17
N PRO A 321 0.84 -16.06 -11.48
CA PRO A 321 -0.07 -15.75 -10.39
C PRO A 321 -1.50 -15.90 -10.91
N GLN A 322 -2.35 -16.65 -10.19
CA GLN A 322 -3.77 -16.78 -10.53
C GLN A 322 -4.45 -15.43 -10.25
N GLY A 323 -4.71 -14.64 -11.30
CA GLY A 323 -5.53 -13.43 -11.22
C GLY A 323 -6.98 -13.76 -10.87
N ARG A 324 -7.81 -12.72 -10.63
CA ARG A 324 -9.27 -12.89 -10.43
C ARG A 324 -9.97 -13.28 -11.72
N GLY A 325 -9.48 -12.85 -12.87
CA GLY A 325 -10.06 -13.17 -14.16
C GLY A 325 -9.07 -13.09 -15.30
N ALA A 326 -9.37 -13.81 -16.37
CA ALA A 326 -8.61 -13.78 -17.61
C ALA A 326 -9.51 -13.96 -18.83
N LEU A 327 -9.06 -13.42 -19.96
CA LEU A 327 -9.56 -13.74 -21.29
C LEU A 327 -8.54 -14.63 -22.00
N ILE A 328 -8.94 -15.87 -22.30
CA ILE A 328 -8.10 -16.89 -22.92
C ILE A 328 -8.51 -17.03 -24.38
N LEU A 329 -7.53 -17.04 -25.26
CA LEU A 329 -7.68 -17.31 -26.69
C LEU A 329 -7.17 -18.72 -27.01
N VAL A 330 -8.04 -19.56 -27.59
CA VAL A 330 -7.67 -20.86 -28.16
C VAL A 330 -7.80 -20.77 -29.66
N ARG A 331 -6.67 -20.92 -30.38
CA ARG A 331 -6.62 -20.84 -31.85
C ARG A 331 -7.02 -22.18 -32.49
N PRO A 332 -7.41 -22.17 -33.80
CA PRO A 332 -7.75 -23.42 -34.51
C PRO A 332 -6.65 -24.47 -34.54
N ASP A 333 -5.38 -24.08 -34.46
CA ASP A 333 -4.22 -24.94 -34.36
C ASP A 333 -3.94 -25.46 -32.93
N GLN A 334 -4.85 -25.15 -31.98
CA GLN A 334 -4.80 -25.49 -30.56
C GLN A 334 -3.73 -24.73 -29.76
N THR A 335 -3.08 -23.71 -30.32
CA THR A 335 -2.27 -22.80 -29.51
C THR A 335 -3.16 -21.97 -28.59
N VAL A 336 -2.70 -21.77 -27.35
CA VAL A 336 -3.46 -21.06 -26.31
C VAL A 336 -2.66 -19.87 -25.80
N GLU A 337 -3.34 -18.75 -25.66
CA GLU A 337 -2.76 -17.50 -25.19
C GLU A 337 -3.71 -16.81 -24.19
N THR A 338 -3.17 -16.23 -23.11
CA THR A 338 -3.91 -15.31 -22.25
C THR A 338 -3.77 -13.90 -22.82
N VAL A 339 -4.83 -13.40 -23.45
CA VAL A 339 -4.81 -12.10 -24.13
C VAL A 339 -5.15 -10.93 -23.20
N TRP A 340 -5.74 -11.21 -22.05
CA TRP A 340 -5.96 -10.26 -20.97
C TRP A 340 -6.04 -11.00 -19.62
N ASN A 341 -5.58 -10.37 -18.54
CA ASN A 341 -5.75 -10.87 -17.17
C ASN A 341 -5.81 -9.71 -16.18
N SER A 342 -6.40 -9.94 -15.02
CA SER A 342 -6.49 -8.99 -13.92
C SER A 342 -6.46 -9.68 -12.56
N ASN A 343 -5.78 -9.05 -11.61
CA ASN A 343 -5.78 -9.48 -10.20
C ASN A 343 -6.96 -8.88 -9.41
N SER A 344 -7.66 -7.90 -9.97
CA SER A 344 -8.74 -7.15 -9.31
C SER A 344 -10.11 -7.33 -9.96
N GLU A 345 -10.19 -7.81 -11.19
CA GLU A 345 -11.41 -7.90 -11.98
C GLU A 345 -11.65 -9.32 -12.49
N SER A 346 -12.91 -9.74 -12.53
CA SER A 346 -13.38 -11.00 -13.11
C SER A 346 -14.13 -10.73 -14.42
N VAL A 347 -13.95 -11.59 -15.42
CA VAL A 347 -14.61 -11.47 -16.75
C VAL A 347 -15.91 -12.25 -16.74
N PHE A 348 -17.04 -11.60 -17.09
CA PHE A 348 -18.38 -12.23 -17.05
C PHE A 348 -18.99 -12.50 -18.43
N GLY A 349 -19.22 -11.47 -19.21
CA GLY A 349 -19.89 -11.59 -20.51
C GLY A 349 -18.94 -11.36 -21.67
N LEU A 350 -19.13 -12.11 -22.76
CA LEU A 350 -18.40 -11.99 -24.02
C LEU A 350 -19.35 -11.71 -25.19
N ALA A 351 -18.88 -10.91 -26.16
CA ALA A 351 -19.54 -10.73 -27.44
C ALA A 351 -18.52 -10.45 -28.54
N ILE A 352 -18.80 -10.86 -29.77
CA ILE A 352 -17.91 -10.59 -30.93
C ILE A 352 -18.61 -9.66 -31.93
N ARG A 353 -17.91 -8.57 -32.25
CA ARG A 353 -18.33 -7.58 -33.26
C ARG A 353 -17.26 -7.44 -34.34
N GLY A 354 -17.38 -8.23 -35.40
CA GLY A 354 -16.32 -8.31 -36.43
C GLY A 354 -15.02 -8.85 -35.87
N GLN A 355 -13.94 -8.05 -35.89
CA GLN A 355 -12.65 -8.42 -35.34
C GLN A 355 -12.46 -7.96 -33.89
N HIS A 356 -13.51 -7.44 -33.26
CA HIS A 356 -13.50 -6.95 -31.89
C HIS A 356 -14.12 -7.96 -30.94
N VAL A 357 -13.43 -8.32 -29.88
CA VAL A 357 -13.94 -9.12 -28.78
C VAL A 357 -14.27 -8.20 -27.63
N LEU A 358 -15.56 -8.05 -27.38
CA LEU A 358 -16.07 -7.22 -26.29
C LEU A 358 -16.23 -8.10 -25.05
N PHE A 359 -15.76 -7.63 -23.90
CA PHE A 359 -15.91 -8.36 -22.66
C PHE A 359 -16.22 -7.43 -21.48
N SER A 360 -16.95 -7.95 -20.51
CA SER A 360 -17.42 -7.20 -19.34
C SER A 360 -16.81 -7.71 -18.06
N THR A 361 -16.71 -6.81 -17.04
CA THR A 361 -16.12 -7.14 -15.74
C THR A 361 -17.01 -6.71 -14.56
N ASP A 362 -16.62 -7.14 -13.35
CA ASP A 362 -17.27 -6.83 -12.07
C ASP A 362 -16.73 -5.55 -11.40
N SER A 363 -15.85 -4.80 -12.04
CA SER A 363 -15.37 -3.54 -11.48
C SER A 363 -16.06 -2.35 -12.14
N ASN A 364 -17.03 -1.77 -11.45
CA ASN A 364 -17.81 -0.63 -11.94
C ASN A 364 -18.48 -0.88 -13.33
N GLY A 365 -18.82 -2.13 -13.63
CA GLY A 365 -19.45 -2.51 -14.89
C GLY A 365 -18.65 -2.08 -16.12
N ARG A 366 -17.34 -2.34 -16.11
CA ARG A 366 -16.44 -2.01 -17.21
C ARG A 366 -16.66 -2.90 -18.43
N ILE A 367 -16.62 -2.30 -19.59
CA ILE A 367 -16.68 -2.97 -20.89
C ILE A 367 -15.38 -2.70 -21.61
N PHE A 368 -14.71 -3.76 -21.99
CA PHE A 368 -13.45 -3.72 -22.75
C PHE A 368 -13.67 -4.15 -24.19
N ASP A 369 -12.84 -3.61 -25.05
CA ASP A 369 -12.71 -3.99 -26.46
C ASP A 369 -11.30 -4.53 -26.69
N LEU A 370 -11.20 -5.80 -27.03
CA LEU A 370 -9.97 -6.41 -27.52
C LEU A 370 -10.01 -6.44 -29.06
N THR A 371 -9.17 -5.65 -29.71
CA THR A 371 -8.96 -5.74 -31.13
C THR A 371 -8.07 -6.92 -31.43
N ALA A 372 -8.61 -7.94 -32.10
CA ALA A 372 -7.91 -9.17 -32.44
C ALA A 372 -6.97 -8.96 -33.65
N SER A 373 -5.96 -8.10 -33.53
CA SER A 373 -4.90 -7.97 -34.53
C SER A 373 -3.95 -9.17 -34.46
N PRO A 374 -3.52 -9.78 -35.56
CA PRO A 374 -2.59 -10.90 -35.56
C PRO A 374 -1.23 -10.59 -34.90
N ASP A 375 -0.78 -9.34 -35.03
CA ASP A 375 0.56 -8.93 -34.59
C ASP A 375 0.59 -8.36 -33.17
N ARG A 376 -0.52 -7.79 -32.68
CA ARG A 376 -0.60 -7.18 -31.34
C ARG A 376 -2.05 -7.00 -30.90
N PRO A 377 -2.55 -7.82 -29.97
CA PRO A 377 -3.87 -7.57 -29.39
C PRO A 377 -3.86 -6.25 -28.60
N GLU A 378 -4.76 -5.35 -28.94
CA GLU A 378 -4.91 -4.07 -28.27
C GLU A 378 -6.17 -4.07 -27.43
N VAL A 379 -6.06 -3.78 -26.14
CA VAL A 379 -7.17 -3.73 -25.20
C VAL A 379 -7.49 -2.27 -24.87
N THR A 380 -8.74 -1.89 -25.07
CA THR A 380 -9.27 -0.56 -24.71
C THR A 380 -10.37 -0.72 -23.67
N LEU A 381 -10.33 0.02 -22.58
CA LEU A 381 -11.50 0.22 -21.72
C LEU A 381 -12.49 1.10 -22.48
N LEU A 382 -13.54 0.47 -23.03
CA LEU A 382 -14.44 1.10 -23.97
C LEU A 382 -15.49 1.98 -23.31
N ALA A 383 -16.06 1.49 -22.19
CA ALA A 383 -17.10 2.18 -21.43
C ALA A 383 -17.18 1.67 -19.99
N GLN A 384 -17.85 2.43 -19.13
CA GLN A 384 -18.13 2.10 -17.75
C GLN A 384 -19.58 2.45 -17.41
N THR A 385 -20.35 1.50 -16.83
CA THR A 385 -21.78 1.66 -16.59
C THR A 385 -22.16 2.27 -15.26
N ARG A 386 -21.23 2.37 -14.31
CA ARG A 386 -21.36 2.80 -12.89
C ARG A 386 -22.03 1.77 -11.97
N GLU A 387 -22.70 0.74 -12.49
CA GLU A 387 -23.17 -0.41 -11.72
C GLU A 387 -21.97 -1.31 -11.36
N SER A 388 -22.09 -2.07 -10.28
CA SER A 388 -20.95 -2.86 -9.80
C SER A 388 -20.52 -3.97 -10.75
N LEU A 389 -21.44 -4.48 -11.58
CA LEU A 389 -21.22 -5.61 -12.47
C LEU A 389 -21.96 -5.42 -13.80
N ALA A 390 -21.27 -5.57 -14.91
CA ALA A 390 -21.86 -5.83 -16.23
C ALA A 390 -21.91 -7.36 -16.42
N SER A 391 -23.09 -7.94 -16.16
CA SER A 391 -23.26 -9.39 -15.99
C SER A 391 -23.37 -10.15 -17.30
N ARG A 392 -23.95 -9.56 -18.34
CA ARG A 392 -24.12 -10.21 -19.65
C ARG A 392 -24.00 -9.20 -20.79
N LEU A 393 -23.46 -9.67 -21.90
CA LEU A 393 -23.37 -8.95 -23.16
C LEU A 393 -24.20 -9.65 -24.24
N LEU A 394 -24.88 -8.88 -25.08
CA LEU A 394 -25.63 -9.38 -26.22
C LEU A 394 -25.42 -8.45 -27.40
N LEU A 395 -24.90 -8.97 -28.51
CA LEU A 395 -24.81 -8.21 -29.76
C LEU A 395 -26.06 -8.38 -30.60
N GLN A 396 -26.65 -7.27 -31.06
CA GLN A 396 -27.78 -7.27 -31.99
C GLN A 396 -27.50 -6.27 -33.13
N GLY A 397 -27.15 -6.78 -34.30
CA GLY A 397 -26.61 -5.97 -35.39
C GLY A 397 -25.25 -5.39 -35.01
N SER A 398 -25.13 -4.07 -35.02
CA SER A 398 -23.91 -3.35 -34.58
C SER A 398 -23.95 -2.91 -33.13
N ASP A 399 -25.13 -2.95 -32.49
CA ASP A 399 -25.32 -2.44 -31.14
C ASP A 399 -25.05 -3.51 -30.08
N LEU A 400 -24.33 -3.15 -29.03
CA LEU A 400 -24.10 -3.99 -27.90
C LEU A 400 -25.12 -3.67 -26.80
N TYR A 401 -25.87 -4.67 -26.37
CA TYR A 401 -26.72 -4.60 -25.19
C TYR A 401 -25.98 -5.16 -23.99
N ILE A 402 -26.06 -4.45 -22.87
CA ILE A 402 -25.34 -4.75 -21.63
C ILE A 402 -26.37 -4.85 -20.52
N ALA A 403 -26.46 -6.01 -19.91
CA ALA A 403 -27.20 -6.17 -18.65
C ALA A 403 -26.26 -5.94 -17.48
N THR A 404 -26.74 -5.21 -16.48
CA THR A 404 -25.99 -4.94 -15.26
C THR A 404 -26.67 -5.54 -14.03
N SER A 405 -25.89 -5.64 -12.94
CA SER A 405 -26.40 -6.09 -11.64
C SER A 405 -25.95 -5.14 -10.54
N ASN A 406 -26.75 -5.06 -9.45
CA ASN A 406 -26.55 -4.18 -8.30
C ASN A 406 -26.58 -2.67 -8.62
N ILE A 407 -27.42 -2.20 -9.46
CA ILE A 407 -28.83 -2.38 -9.81
C ILE A 407 -28.95 -2.95 -11.25
N ALA A 408 -30.02 -3.72 -11.52
CA ALA A 408 -30.26 -4.29 -12.85
C ALA A 408 -30.81 -3.26 -13.83
N LYS A 409 -30.03 -2.99 -14.88
CA LYS A 409 -30.38 -2.11 -15.99
C LYS A 409 -30.03 -2.76 -17.33
N LEU A 410 -30.69 -2.34 -18.37
CA LEU A 410 -30.31 -2.64 -19.74
C LEU A 410 -29.75 -1.39 -20.41
N PHE A 411 -28.49 -1.44 -20.83
CA PHE A 411 -27.84 -0.41 -21.63
C PHE A 411 -27.71 -0.85 -23.07
N GLN A 412 -27.69 0.13 -23.97
CA GLN A 412 -27.30 -0.03 -25.36
C GLN A 412 -26.05 0.81 -25.60
N LEU A 413 -25.00 0.21 -26.11
CA LEU A 413 -23.77 0.86 -26.53
C LEU A 413 -23.70 0.84 -28.06
N SER A 414 -23.74 2.01 -28.65
CA SER A 414 -23.70 2.17 -30.13
C SER A 414 -22.28 2.05 -30.66
N VAL A 415 -22.07 2.08 -31.97
CA VAL A 415 -20.76 2.23 -32.59
C VAL A 415 -20.35 3.70 -32.76
N ARG A 416 -21.29 4.63 -32.62
CA ARG A 416 -21.01 6.07 -32.74
C ARG A 416 -20.41 6.59 -31.44
N ILE A 417 -19.41 7.46 -31.56
CA ILE A 417 -18.86 8.15 -30.41
C ILE A 417 -19.89 9.12 -29.80
N GLY A 418 -19.85 9.28 -28.48
CA GLY A 418 -20.61 10.27 -27.75
C GLY A 418 -20.22 11.70 -28.15
N LYS A 419 -21.09 12.67 -27.89
CA LYS A 419 -20.82 14.08 -28.16
C LYS A 419 -20.03 14.77 -27.05
N GLU A 420 -20.15 14.27 -25.84
CA GLU A 420 -19.51 14.79 -24.66
C GLU A 420 -19.17 13.64 -23.71
N GLY A 421 -18.04 13.74 -23.02
CA GLY A 421 -17.61 12.82 -21.98
C GLY A 421 -16.73 13.55 -20.97
N THR A 422 -16.67 13.03 -19.75
CA THR A 422 -15.94 13.65 -18.66
C THR A 422 -15.03 12.63 -17.99
N TYR A 423 -13.82 13.05 -17.69
CA TYR A 423 -12.90 12.33 -16.83
C TYR A 423 -12.65 13.14 -15.56
N GLU A 424 -12.83 12.52 -14.39
CA GLU A 424 -12.43 13.09 -13.09
C GLU A 424 -11.20 12.37 -12.56
N SER A 425 -10.14 13.11 -12.25
CA SER A 425 -8.91 12.57 -11.71
C SER A 425 -9.11 11.96 -10.32
N PRO A 426 -8.22 11.06 -9.87
CA PRO A 426 -8.13 10.79 -8.44
C PRO A 426 -7.79 12.08 -7.68
N VAL A 427 -8.06 12.09 -6.37
CA VAL A 427 -7.67 13.18 -5.48
C VAL A 427 -6.16 13.09 -5.22
N LYS A 428 -5.42 14.16 -5.54
CA LYS A 428 -4.00 14.28 -5.22
C LYS A 428 -3.82 14.79 -3.80
N ASP A 429 -3.15 14.02 -2.95
CA ASP A 429 -2.64 14.45 -1.65
C ASP A 429 -1.21 14.98 -1.81
N THR A 430 -0.98 16.24 -1.53
CA THR A 430 0.35 16.88 -1.54
C THR A 430 1.03 16.84 -0.18
N LYS A 431 0.41 16.22 0.83
CA LYS A 431 0.84 16.09 2.23
C LYS A 431 0.77 17.39 3.03
N PHE A 432 0.99 18.52 2.40
CA PHE A 432 0.97 19.85 3.00
C PHE A 432 0.01 20.76 2.25
N ILE A 433 -0.38 21.87 2.85
CA ILE A 433 -1.06 22.94 2.13
C ILE A 433 -0.14 23.41 1.01
N SER A 434 -0.65 23.44 -0.22
CA SER A 434 0.11 23.77 -1.42
C SER A 434 -0.52 24.93 -2.17
N LYS A 435 0.31 25.78 -2.75
CA LYS A 435 -0.10 26.75 -3.76
C LYS A 435 -0.09 26.07 -5.12
N TRP A 436 -1.19 26.19 -5.85
CA TRP A 436 -1.35 25.62 -7.16
C TRP A 436 -0.70 26.53 -8.21
N GLY A 437 0.02 25.94 -9.15
CA GLY A 437 0.62 26.63 -10.29
C GLY A 437 -0.24 26.49 -11.55
N ASN A 438 0.36 25.97 -12.61
CA ASN A 438 -0.29 25.81 -13.91
C ASN A 438 -0.77 24.38 -14.14
N LEU A 439 -1.94 24.24 -14.81
CA LEU A 439 -2.44 23.01 -15.40
C LEU A 439 -2.14 23.05 -16.90
N ALA A 440 -1.35 22.12 -17.40
CA ALA A 440 -1.00 21.95 -18.81
C ALA A 440 -1.36 20.54 -19.27
N TRP A 441 -1.57 20.34 -20.57
CA TRP A 441 -1.90 19.02 -21.12
C TRP A 441 -1.36 18.81 -22.53
N LYS A 442 -1.33 17.54 -22.96
CA LYS A 442 -1.05 17.12 -24.34
C LYS A 442 -2.25 16.37 -24.90
N ALA A 443 -2.68 16.76 -26.07
CA ALA A 443 -3.81 16.10 -26.76
C ALA A 443 -3.69 16.26 -28.26
N ASP A 444 -4.20 15.27 -29.03
CA ASP A 444 -4.55 15.47 -30.44
C ASP A 444 -5.97 16.06 -30.52
N MET A 445 -6.10 17.17 -31.24
CA MET A 445 -7.34 17.94 -31.32
C MET A 445 -7.86 17.98 -32.76
N PRO A 446 -8.66 16.97 -33.19
CA PRO A 446 -9.29 16.98 -34.50
C PRO A 446 -10.23 18.19 -34.69
N ALA A 447 -10.43 18.60 -35.93
CA ALA A 447 -11.33 19.70 -36.24
C ALA A 447 -12.74 19.43 -35.70
N GLY A 448 -13.32 20.41 -35.00
CA GLY A 448 -14.63 20.32 -34.35
C GLY A 448 -14.64 19.64 -32.97
N SER A 449 -13.49 19.26 -32.44
CA SER A 449 -13.33 18.80 -31.06
C SER A 449 -12.97 19.96 -30.12
N GLU A 450 -13.32 19.80 -28.84
CA GLU A 450 -13.04 20.75 -27.77
C GLU A 450 -12.64 19.98 -26.51
N LEU A 451 -11.69 20.55 -25.76
CA LEU A 451 -11.22 19.99 -24.48
C LEU A 451 -11.19 21.12 -23.45
N GLU A 452 -11.86 20.91 -22.32
CA GLU A 452 -11.95 21.88 -21.24
C GLU A 452 -11.51 21.21 -19.93
N PHE A 453 -10.74 21.93 -19.13
CA PHE A 453 -10.32 21.45 -17.81
C PHE A 453 -10.91 22.29 -16.70
N TYR A 454 -11.12 21.66 -15.56
CA TYR A 454 -11.59 22.27 -14.32
C TYR A 454 -10.81 21.69 -13.16
N SER A 455 -10.69 22.46 -12.08
CA SER A 455 -10.05 21.99 -10.86
C SER A 455 -10.81 22.42 -9.61
N ARG A 456 -10.67 21.67 -8.52
CA ARG A 456 -11.17 22.00 -7.19
C ARG A 456 -10.16 21.57 -6.14
N SER A 457 -10.12 22.27 -4.99
CA SER A 457 -9.19 22.00 -3.90
C SER A 457 -9.90 21.91 -2.56
N GLY A 458 -9.31 21.20 -1.59
CA GLY A 458 -9.85 21.04 -0.26
C GLY A 458 -8.84 20.52 0.75
N ASN A 459 -9.26 20.39 2.02
CA ASN A 459 -8.42 19.92 3.11
C ASN A 459 -8.90 18.58 3.73
N SER A 460 -9.93 17.96 3.16
CA SER A 460 -10.40 16.60 3.44
C SER A 460 -9.97 15.65 2.32
N ASP A 461 -9.74 14.39 2.61
CA ASP A 461 -9.27 13.37 1.66
C ASP A 461 -10.32 12.97 0.61
N ARG A 462 -11.57 13.35 0.84
CA ARG A 462 -12.69 13.15 -0.09
C ARG A 462 -13.38 14.46 -0.35
N PRO A 463 -13.72 14.75 -1.62
CA PRO A 463 -14.50 15.92 -1.96
C PRO A 463 -15.84 15.94 -1.23
N ASP A 464 -16.08 17.01 -0.49
CA ASP A 464 -17.27 17.27 0.30
C ASP A 464 -17.70 18.75 0.12
N PRO A 465 -18.80 19.23 0.72
CA PRO A 465 -19.24 20.63 0.61
C PRO A 465 -18.25 21.68 1.14
N THR A 466 -17.16 21.29 1.82
CA THR A 466 -16.11 22.20 2.29
C THR A 466 -15.01 22.44 1.26
N TRP A 467 -15.00 21.66 0.17
CA TRP A 467 -14.09 21.89 -0.95
C TRP A 467 -14.52 23.14 -1.73
N SER A 468 -13.56 23.74 -2.43
CA SER A 468 -13.89 24.81 -3.37
C SER A 468 -14.80 24.31 -4.49
N ASP A 469 -15.56 25.22 -5.09
CA ASP A 469 -16.24 24.95 -6.36
C ASP A 469 -15.23 24.62 -7.48
N TRP A 470 -15.71 24.02 -8.56
CA TRP A 470 -14.93 23.79 -9.74
C TRP A 470 -14.55 25.12 -10.41
N SER A 471 -13.26 25.43 -10.48
CA SER A 471 -12.69 26.57 -11.20
C SER A 471 -12.29 26.18 -12.62
N GLY A 472 -12.44 27.08 -13.57
CA GLY A 472 -12.19 26.87 -14.99
C GLY A 472 -13.34 27.44 -15.81
N PRO A 473 -13.49 27.12 -17.11
CA PRO A 473 -12.68 26.17 -17.87
C PRO A 473 -11.28 26.69 -18.23
N TYR A 474 -10.28 25.83 -18.06
CA TYR A 474 -8.93 26.06 -18.56
C TYR A 474 -8.82 25.47 -19.98
N LYS A 475 -8.42 26.29 -20.97
CA LYS A 475 -8.45 25.90 -22.40
C LYS A 475 -7.10 26.03 -23.11
N THR A 476 -6.06 26.47 -22.41
CA THR A 476 -4.72 26.68 -22.97
C THR A 476 -3.84 25.48 -22.65
N ALA A 477 -3.41 24.73 -23.67
CA ALA A 477 -2.69 23.48 -23.52
C ALA A 477 -1.30 23.67 -22.88
N GLU A 478 -0.61 24.76 -23.19
CA GLU A 478 0.72 25.10 -22.69
C GLU A 478 0.72 25.44 -21.20
N GLY A 479 -0.44 25.74 -20.63
CA GLY A 479 -0.63 25.97 -19.21
C GLY A 479 -1.61 27.10 -18.90
N SER A 480 -2.49 26.86 -17.97
CA SER A 480 -3.42 27.83 -17.37
C SER A 480 -3.21 27.86 -15.87
N ALA A 481 -3.10 29.06 -15.27
CA ALA A 481 -2.96 29.22 -13.83
C ALA A 481 -4.24 28.69 -13.12
N ILE A 482 -4.06 27.78 -12.18
CA ILE A 482 -5.12 27.25 -11.33
C ILE A 482 -5.57 28.32 -10.35
N GLN A 483 -6.89 28.55 -10.27
CA GLN A 483 -7.47 29.63 -9.47
C GLN A 483 -8.04 29.17 -8.12
N ASN A 484 -7.94 27.89 -7.81
CA ASN A 484 -8.41 27.36 -6.54
C ASN A 484 -7.55 27.85 -5.36
N PRO A 485 -8.14 27.99 -4.16
CA PRO A 485 -7.39 28.38 -2.97
C PRO A 485 -6.31 27.33 -2.63
N PRO A 486 -5.22 27.76 -1.97
CA PRO A 486 -4.24 26.83 -1.43
C PRO A 486 -4.88 25.81 -0.50
N ALA A 487 -4.54 24.53 -0.69
CA ALA A 487 -5.07 23.41 0.09
C ALA A 487 -4.15 22.20 0.02
N ARG A 488 -4.40 21.17 0.83
CA ARG A 488 -3.63 19.91 0.82
C ARG A 488 -4.02 19.00 -0.34
N PHE A 489 -5.28 19.05 -0.78
CA PHE A 489 -5.81 18.15 -1.79
C PHE A 489 -6.29 18.92 -3.02
N LEU A 490 -6.04 18.33 -4.19
CA LEU A 490 -6.49 18.84 -5.48
C LEU A 490 -7.14 17.71 -6.29
N GLN A 491 -8.19 18.05 -7.02
CA GLN A 491 -8.79 17.20 -8.04
C GLN A 491 -9.02 18.02 -9.31
N TRP A 492 -8.82 17.43 -10.48
CA TRP A 492 -9.15 18.04 -11.76
C TRP A 492 -10.12 17.16 -12.55
N LYS A 493 -10.82 17.76 -13.50
CA LYS A 493 -11.62 17.05 -14.47
C LYS A 493 -11.38 17.60 -15.87
N ALA A 494 -11.45 16.72 -16.86
CA ALA A 494 -11.44 17.05 -18.27
C ALA A 494 -12.82 16.79 -18.86
N VAL A 495 -13.33 17.70 -19.65
CA VAL A 495 -14.56 17.57 -20.45
C VAL A 495 -14.17 17.52 -21.91
N LEU A 496 -14.39 16.38 -22.54
CA LEU A 496 -14.13 16.11 -23.94
C LEU A 496 -15.41 16.35 -24.72
N LYS A 497 -15.35 17.11 -25.82
CA LYS A 497 -16.51 17.38 -26.68
C LYS A 497 -16.15 17.18 -28.14
N SER A 498 -17.11 16.69 -28.94
CA SER A 498 -16.99 16.59 -30.39
C SER A 498 -18.30 16.91 -31.09
N LYS A 499 -18.19 17.66 -32.17
CA LYS A 499 -19.29 17.92 -33.09
C LYS A 499 -19.27 17.00 -34.33
N GLY A 500 -18.21 16.19 -34.45
CA GLY A 500 -17.98 15.28 -35.59
C GLY A 500 -17.86 13.83 -35.15
N ASP A 501 -17.28 13.02 -36.02
CA ASP A 501 -17.05 11.58 -35.82
C ASP A 501 -15.68 11.25 -35.18
N ARG A 502 -14.89 12.29 -34.84
CA ARG A 502 -13.57 12.15 -34.24
C ARG A 502 -13.51 12.77 -32.86
N SER A 503 -12.94 12.08 -31.91
CA SER A 503 -12.75 12.51 -30.54
C SER A 503 -11.47 13.33 -30.39
N PRO A 504 -11.38 14.29 -29.44
CA PRO A 504 -10.08 14.71 -28.91
C PRO A 504 -9.43 13.51 -28.22
N GLU A 505 -8.09 13.42 -28.29
CA GLU A 505 -7.29 12.34 -27.72
C GLU A 505 -6.31 12.92 -26.69
N LEU A 506 -6.68 12.86 -25.39
CA LEU A 506 -5.87 13.37 -24.30
C LEU A 506 -4.86 12.32 -23.86
N THR A 507 -3.55 12.68 -23.84
CA THR A 507 -2.46 11.78 -23.52
C THR A 507 -1.73 12.14 -22.22
N GLU A 508 -1.78 13.38 -21.77
CA GLU A 508 -1.05 13.84 -20.59
C GLU A 508 -1.72 15.06 -19.96
N VAL A 509 -1.75 15.07 -18.63
CA VAL A 509 -2.08 16.26 -17.82
C VAL A 509 -0.99 16.44 -16.78
N ALA A 510 -0.45 17.66 -16.69
CA ALA A 510 0.58 18.03 -15.72
C ALA A 510 0.14 19.25 -14.92
N ILE A 511 0.26 19.18 -13.61
CA ILE A 511 -0.05 20.27 -12.68
C ILE A 511 1.19 20.57 -11.86
N SER A 512 1.63 21.84 -11.89
CA SER A 512 2.68 22.32 -11.00
C SER A 512 2.09 22.82 -9.69
N TYR A 513 2.80 22.60 -8.58
CA TYR A 513 2.41 23.09 -7.26
C TYR A 513 3.63 23.34 -6.38
N LEU A 514 3.46 24.18 -5.36
CA LEU A 514 4.49 24.51 -4.37
C LEU A 514 3.94 24.21 -2.98
N ASN A 515 4.56 23.27 -2.27
CA ASN A 515 4.21 22.95 -0.89
C ASN A 515 4.53 24.13 0.04
N GLN A 516 3.70 24.32 1.05
CA GLN A 516 4.00 25.26 2.14
C GLN A 516 5.24 24.77 2.88
N ASN A 517 6.21 25.66 3.05
CA ASN A 517 7.37 25.40 3.89
C ASN A 517 6.99 25.48 5.38
N LEU A 518 7.29 24.42 6.13
CA LEU A 518 7.10 24.31 7.57
C LEU A 518 8.43 24.46 8.30
N PRO A 519 8.43 25.01 9.54
CA PRO A 519 9.68 25.17 10.28
C PRO A 519 10.28 23.84 10.68
N PRO A 520 11.63 23.75 10.72
CA PRO A 520 12.35 22.63 11.29
C PRO A 520 11.93 22.34 12.73
N GLN A 521 11.90 21.06 13.11
CA GLN A 521 11.53 20.58 14.45
C GLN A 521 12.74 19.99 15.15
N LEU A 522 13.19 20.66 16.23
CA LEU A 522 14.21 20.13 17.13
C LEU A 522 13.54 19.28 18.23
N ARG A 523 13.98 18.04 18.42
CA ARG A 523 13.38 17.07 19.35
C ARG A 523 14.16 16.93 20.65
N SER A 524 15.48 17.08 20.61
CA SER A 524 16.35 16.97 21.77
C SER A 524 17.60 17.82 21.61
N LEU A 525 18.11 18.31 22.74
CA LEU A 525 19.43 18.96 22.86
C LEU A 525 20.02 18.48 24.19
N ALA A 526 21.07 17.67 24.11
CA ALA A 526 21.80 17.14 25.24
C ALA A 526 23.21 17.78 25.30
N VAL A 527 23.68 18.03 26.51
CA VAL A 527 25.04 18.50 26.80
C VAL A 527 25.71 17.42 27.64
N SER A 528 26.85 16.90 27.20
CA SER A 528 27.63 15.90 27.90
C SER A 528 29.05 16.40 28.13
N GLY A 529 29.70 16.02 29.28
CA GLY A 529 31.05 16.43 29.65
C GLY A 529 31.12 17.58 30.67
N GLY A 530 30.03 18.33 30.88
CA GLY A 530 29.88 19.25 32.02
C GLY A 530 29.12 18.53 33.14
N GLY A 531 29.36 18.89 34.42
CA GLY A 531 28.68 18.23 35.56
C GLY A 531 27.18 18.26 35.43
N GLU A 532 26.55 17.10 35.24
CA GLU A 532 25.10 16.92 35.21
C GLU A 532 24.50 17.18 36.59
N ARG A 533 23.57 18.11 36.66
CA ARG A 533 22.73 18.26 37.84
C ARG A 533 21.72 17.11 37.89
N THR A 534 21.99 16.04 38.65
CA THR A 534 20.93 15.10 39.01
C THR A 534 20.01 15.78 40.01
N SER A 535 18.87 16.28 39.54
CA SER A 535 17.77 16.72 40.43
C SER A 535 17.18 15.49 41.15
N PRO A 536 17.08 15.48 42.48
CA PRO A 536 16.53 14.35 43.23
C PRO A 536 15.00 14.45 43.34
N THR A 537 14.27 14.64 42.23
CA THR A 537 12.82 14.46 42.23
C THR A 537 12.35 14.21 40.80
N GLY A 538 12.24 12.94 40.45
CA GLY A 538 11.59 12.53 39.20
C GLY A 538 11.37 11.02 39.21
N THR A 539 10.17 10.59 39.52
CA THR A 539 9.64 9.24 39.28
C THR A 539 10.08 8.74 37.91
N PRO A 540 10.57 7.50 37.74
CA PRO A 540 10.96 6.99 36.46
C PRO A 540 9.71 6.80 35.59
N MET A 541 9.54 7.65 34.58
CA MET A 541 8.65 7.34 33.47
C MET A 541 9.28 6.21 32.67
N SER A 542 8.60 5.09 32.65
CA SER A 542 8.94 3.90 31.86
C SER A 542 9.12 4.26 30.39
N ALA A 543 10.35 4.05 29.88
CA ALA A 543 10.65 4.10 28.45
C ALA A 543 9.94 2.96 27.72
N PRO A 544 9.50 3.18 26.48
CA PRO A 544 8.94 2.09 25.67
C PRO A 544 10.02 1.04 25.33
N PRO A 545 9.68 -0.25 25.23
CA PRO A 545 10.64 -1.31 24.98
C PRO A 545 11.15 -1.23 23.54
N GLY A 546 12.48 -1.06 23.38
CA GLY A 546 13.13 -1.08 22.07
C GLY A 546 14.45 -0.35 21.93
N ALA A 547 14.95 0.36 22.96
CA ALA A 547 16.26 1.00 22.89
C ALA A 547 17.35 0.05 23.38
N ILE A 548 18.21 -0.41 22.47
CA ILE A 548 19.41 -1.18 22.81
C ILE A 548 20.48 -0.20 23.28
N THR A 549 20.76 -0.19 24.57
CA THR A 549 21.91 0.51 25.16
C THR A 549 23.11 -0.41 25.01
N VAL A 550 24.06 -0.05 24.16
CA VAL A 550 25.37 -0.73 24.09
C VAL A 550 26.26 -0.12 25.15
N THR A 551 26.35 -0.76 26.32
CA THR A 551 27.37 -0.49 27.30
C THR A 551 28.67 -1.22 26.90
N GLY A 552 29.58 -0.49 26.24
CA GLY A 552 30.94 -0.93 26.04
C GLY A 552 31.77 -0.71 27.31
N GLY A 553 31.93 -1.74 28.12
CA GLY A 553 32.92 -1.73 29.18
C GLY A 553 34.31 -1.86 28.59
N SER A 554 35.16 -0.84 28.75
CA SER A 554 36.58 -0.96 28.58
C SER A 554 37.25 -0.75 29.93
N SER A 555 37.73 -1.83 30.54
CA SER A 555 38.72 -1.81 31.58
C SER A 555 40.05 -1.36 30.99
N GLY A 556 40.41 -0.12 31.17
CA GLY A 556 41.70 0.44 30.75
C GLY A 556 42.54 0.82 31.96
N SER A 557 43.74 0.26 32.02
CA SER A 557 44.76 0.42 33.03
C SER A 557 45.15 1.87 33.31
N ALA A 558 45.35 2.19 34.56
CA ALA A 558 45.88 3.46 35.05
C ALA A 558 47.27 3.75 34.48
N GLY A 559 47.36 4.67 33.53
CA GLY A 559 48.57 5.35 33.10
C GLY A 559 48.54 6.77 33.62
N SER A 560 49.54 7.16 34.43
CA SER A 560 49.75 8.52 34.87
C SER A 560 50.12 9.43 33.67
N GLY A 561 49.13 10.11 33.14
CA GLY A 561 49.28 11.18 32.15
C GLY A 561 48.29 12.28 32.50
N SER A 562 48.68 13.52 32.39
CA SER A 562 47.83 14.71 32.59
C SER A 562 46.45 14.47 32.06
N GLN A 563 45.43 14.42 32.95
CA GLN A 563 44.04 14.25 32.55
C GLN A 563 43.66 15.44 31.66
N ALA A 564 43.57 15.17 30.37
CA ALA A 564 42.96 16.11 29.43
C ALA A 564 41.49 16.29 29.88
N LYS A 565 41.10 17.53 30.14
CA LYS A 565 39.71 17.91 30.51
C LYS A 565 38.75 17.28 29.54
N SER A 566 37.70 16.66 30.04
CA SER A 566 36.65 16.11 29.20
C SER A 566 35.99 17.24 28.38
N PRO A 567 36.03 17.19 27.06
CA PRO A 567 35.42 18.22 26.24
C PRO A 567 33.92 18.26 26.45
N LEU A 568 33.32 19.44 26.38
CA LEU A 568 31.90 19.63 26.43
C LEU A 568 31.31 19.34 25.05
N THR A 569 30.44 18.33 24.96
CA THR A 569 29.82 17.95 23.68
C THR A 569 28.31 18.22 23.71
N LEU A 570 27.84 19.02 22.77
CA LEU A 570 26.43 19.28 22.52
C LEU A 570 25.98 18.35 21.40
N THR A 571 24.86 17.66 21.60
CA THR A 571 24.25 16.76 20.60
C THR A 571 22.75 17.04 20.51
N TRP A 572 22.22 17.14 19.30
CA TRP A 572 20.80 17.41 19.09
C TRP A 572 20.22 16.53 18.01
N GLN A 573 18.88 16.47 17.99
CA GLN A 573 18.12 15.80 16.95
C GLN A 573 17.13 16.80 16.37
N ALA A 574 17.12 16.87 15.04
CA ALA A 574 16.20 17.74 14.30
C ALA A 574 15.69 17.02 13.05
N ASP A 575 14.44 17.29 12.69
CA ASP A 575 13.82 16.87 11.44
C ASP A 575 13.20 18.07 10.76
N ASP A 576 13.13 18.00 9.44
CA ASP A 576 12.33 18.91 8.63
C ASP A 576 11.09 18.20 8.07
N PRO A 577 9.86 18.74 8.27
CA PRO A 577 8.63 18.14 7.75
C PRO A 577 8.58 18.09 6.22
N ASN A 578 9.25 19.02 5.53
CA ASN A 578 9.32 19.07 4.07
C ASN A 578 10.48 18.22 3.51
N GLY A 579 11.38 17.74 4.40
CA GLY A 579 12.58 17.00 4.04
C GLY A 579 13.72 17.88 3.57
N ASP A 580 13.72 19.15 3.96
CA ASP A 580 14.72 20.12 3.59
C ASP A 580 16.05 19.88 4.30
N GLN A 581 17.15 20.34 3.69
CA GLN A 581 18.47 20.29 4.31
C GLN A 581 18.58 21.35 5.40
N LEU A 582 19.01 20.94 6.60
CA LEU A 582 19.12 21.80 7.75
C LEU A 582 20.56 22.27 7.97
N VAL A 583 20.70 23.55 8.31
CA VAL A 583 21.91 24.14 8.89
C VAL A 583 21.62 24.62 10.29
N TYR A 584 22.64 24.55 11.16
CA TYR A 584 22.46 24.84 12.57
C TYR A 584 23.36 25.98 13.01
N SER A 585 22.80 26.86 13.84
CA SER A 585 23.57 27.88 14.59
C SER A 585 23.47 27.56 16.08
N LEU A 586 24.61 27.55 16.74
CA LEU A 586 24.74 27.21 18.15
C LEU A 586 25.08 28.45 18.96
N PHE A 587 24.29 28.72 19.99
CA PHE A 587 24.46 29.83 20.91
C PHE A 587 24.60 29.34 22.34
N VAL A 588 25.26 30.14 23.17
CA VAL A 588 25.36 29.92 24.61
C VAL A 588 25.14 31.25 25.33
N ARG A 589 24.63 31.20 26.56
CA ARG A 589 24.63 32.33 27.50
C ARG A 589 24.85 31.82 28.92
N ALA A 590 25.42 32.65 29.77
CA ALA A 590 25.41 32.38 31.20
C ALA A 590 23.98 32.45 31.76
N ALA A 591 23.70 31.70 32.85
CA ALA A 591 22.35 31.61 33.40
C ALA A 591 21.80 32.96 33.90
N ASP A 592 22.69 33.85 34.34
CA ASP A 592 22.42 35.20 34.80
C ASP A 592 22.46 36.29 33.69
N GLU A 593 22.83 35.93 32.45
CA GLU A 593 22.85 36.82 31.31
C GLU A 593 21.54 36.74 30.51
N GLN A 594 21.23 37.78 29.76
CA GLN A 594 20.09 37.82 28.85
C GLN A 594 20.48 37.69 27.38
N GLU A 595 21.69 38.06 27.04
CA GLU A 595 22.19 38.06 25.66
C GLU A 595 22.77 36.69 25.27
N TRP A 596 22.50 36.27 24.00
CA TRP A 596 23.01 35.07 23.44
C TRP A 596 24.29 35.29 22.67
N HIS A 597 25.33 34.53 22.94
CA HIS A 597 26.61 34.57 22.25
C HIS A 597 26.69 33.45 21.24
N LEU A 598 26.98 33.77 19.98
CA LEU A 598 27.14 32.78 18.90
C LEU A 598 28.43 31.99 19.14
N LEU A 599 28.30 30.67 19.30
CA LEU A 599 29.45 29.74 19.40
C LEU A 599 29.89 29.26 18.03
N LYS A 600 28.94 28.88 17.19
CA LYS A 600 29.21 28.35 15.85
C LYS A 600 28.02 28.56 14.95
N ASP A 601 28.33 28.86 13.70
CA ASP A 601 27.32 29.06 12.64
C ASP A 601 27.51 28.05 11.51
N LYS A 602 26.45 27.79 10.76
CA LYS A 602 26.43 26.96 9.54
C LYS A 602 26.94 25.53 9.73
N LEU A 603 26.64 24.93 10.87
CA LEU A 603 26.87 23.51 11.10
C LEU A 603 25.91 22.67 10.28
N ARG A 604 26.40 21.58 9.69
CA ARG A 604 25.57 20.58 8.99
C ARG A 604 25.49 19.25 9.76
N GLN A 605 26.27 19.11 10.82
CA GLN A 605 26.25 17.96 11.72
C GLN A 605 25.43 18.28 12.96
N THR A 606 24.89 17.25 13.59
CA THR A 606 24.01 17.35 14.76
C THR A 606 24.77 17.23 16.09
N ASN A 607 26.05 17.53 16.09
CA ASN A 607 26.89 17.60 17.27
C ASN A 607 27.94 18.70 17.14
N TYR A 608 28.41 19.19 18.29
CA TYR A 608 29.50 20.16 18.36
C TYR A 608 30.25 19.94 19.67
N THR A 609 31.59 19.86 19.59
CA THR A 609 32.46 19.72 20.74
C THR A 609 33.17 21.02 21.02
N LEU A 610 33.07 21.49 22.26
CA LEU A 610 33.68 22.71 22.77
C LEU A 610 34.68 22.33 23.85
N GLU A 611 35.86 22.94 23.83
CA GLU A 611 36.79 22.84 24.99
C GLU A 611 36.19 23.61 26.17
N ALA A 612 36.07 22.97 27.33
CA ALA A 612 35.53 23.59 28.54
C ALA A 612 36.27 24.88 28.93
N SER A 613 37.58 24.97 28.61
CA SER A 613 38.38 26.19 28.80
C SER A 613 38.04 27.37 27.90
N SER A 614 37.14 27.19 26.93
CA SER A 614 36.70 28.26 26.03
C SER A 614 35.64 29.19 26.63
N LEU A 615 35.03 28.77 27.76
CA LEU A 615 34.06 29.57 28.49
C LEU A 615 34.56 29.83 29.92
N PRO A 616 34.28 30.98 30.53
CA PRO A 616 34.47 31.22 31.93
C PRO A 616 33.71 30.20 32.81
N ASP A 617 34.19 29.99 34.03
CA ASP A 617 33.51 29.11 34.97
C ASP A 617 32.12 29.71 35.34
N GLY A 618 31.04 28.88 35.27
CA GLY A 618 29.68 29.33 35.56
C GLY A 618 28.63 28.33 35.10
N GLU A 619 27.38 28.69 35.34
CA GLU A 619 26.20 27.95 34.85
C GLU A 619 25.76 28.54 33.50
N TYR A 620 25.52 27.68 32.52
CA TYR A 620 25.22 28.07 31.15
C TYR A 620 23.95 27.36 30.62
N VAL A 621 23.34 27.96 29.62
CA VAL A 621 22.27 27.37 28.80
C VAL A 621 22.73 27.47 27.34
N ALA A 622 22.61 26.37 26.59
CA ALA A 622 22.83 26.37 25.15
C ALA A 622 21.51 26.47 24.38
N ARG A 623 21.58 27.07 23.21
CA ARG A 623 20.48 27.16 22.24
C ARG A 623 20.96 26.71 20.88
N VAL A 624 20.24 25.75 20.27
CA VAL A 624 20.43 25.38 18.89
C VAL A 624 19.28 25.97 18.07
N VAL A 625 19.62 26.62 16.97
CA VAL A 625 18.68 27.11 15.97
C VAL A 625 18.92 26.31 14.69
N ALA A 626 17.92 25.57 14.22
CA ALA A 626 17.91 24.91 12.91
C ALA A 626 17.28 25.84 11.88
N SER A 627 17.85 25.91 10.70
CA SER A 627 17.34 26.68 9.57
C SER A 627 17.33 25.82 8.31
N ASP A 628 16.29 25.96 7.48
CA ASP A 628 16.13 25.32 6.18
C ASP A 628 16.57 26.24 5.02
N GLU A 629 17.34 27.29 5.32
CA GLU A 629 17.75 28.36 4.38
C GLU A 629 18.54 27.86 3.15
N GLU A 630 19.20 26.69 3.24
CA GLU A 630 19.92 26.12 2.10
C GLU A 630 18.96 25.50 1.05
N SER A 631 17.75 25.15 1.46
CA SER A 631 16.72 24.58 0.60
C SER A 631 15.65 25.58 0.17
N ASN A 632 15.55 26.71 0.84
CA ASN A 632 14.48 27.68 0.65
C ASN A 632 15.02 29.08 0.35
N SER A 633 14.21 29.87 -0.39
CA SER A 633 14.52 31.28 -0.61
C SER A 633 14.44 32.08 0.71
N PRO A 634 15.15 33.19 0.85
CA PRO A 634 15.14 33.98 2.09
C PRO A 634 13.73 34.36 2.59
N ASP A 635 12.79 34.60 1.67
CA ASP A 635 11.40 34.96 2.02
C ASP A 635 10.58 33.80 2.55
N THR A 636 10.98 32.56 2.26
CA THR A 636 10.26 31.33 2.61
C THR A 636 10.96 30.47 3.63
N ALA A 637 12.26 30.68 3.85
CA ALA A 637 13.05 29.98 4.84
C ALA A 637 12.45 30.09 6.25
N ARG A 638 12.54 29.03 7.02
CA ARG A 638 11.99 28.88 8.37
C ARG A 638 13.09 28.43 9.33
N THR A 639 12.86 28.75 10.59
CA THR A 639 13.76 28.34 11.68
C THR A 639 12.96 27.69 12.81
N GLY A 640 13.61 26.74 13.48
CA GLY A 640 13.15 26.17 14.75
C GLY A 640 14.27 26.27 15.78
N GLU A 641 13.96 26.37 17.07
CA GLU A 641 14.97 26.46 18.12
C GLU A 641 14.67 25.54 19.32
N LEU A 642 15.70 25.17 20.05
CA LEU A 642 15.60 24.41 21.29
C LEU A 642 16.68 24.82 22.27
N LEU A 643 16.30 24.89 23.54
CA LEU A 643 17.21 25.18 24.66
C LEU A 643 17.64 23.88 25.36
N SER A 644 18.89 23.84 25.83
CA SER A 644 19.36 22.78 26.72
C SER A 644 18.82 22.96 28.14
N ALA A 645 18.90 21.89 28.95
CA ALA A 645 18.94 22.06 30.39
C ALA A 645 20.18 22.89 30.78
N PRO A 646 20.15 23.64 31.90
CA PRO A 646 21.33 24.30 32.44
C PRO A 646 22.47 23.31 32.70
N PHE A 647 23.71 23.69 32.39
CA PHE A 647 24.91 22.90 32.60
C PHE A 647 26.04 23.75 33.17
N TRP A 648 26.97 23.10 33.91
CA TRP A 648 28.08 23.76 34.50
C TRP A 648 29.32 23.68 33.61
N VAL A 649 30.00 24.81 33.49
CA VAL A 649 31.40 24.91 33.01
C VAL A 649 32.26 25.25 34.23
N ASP A 650 33.17 24.38 34.56
CA ASP A 650 34.07 24.59 35.67
C ASP A 650 35.45 24.04 35.32
N SER A 651 36.44 24.89 35.32
CA SER A 651 37.82 24.58 35.02
C SER A 651 38.73 24.74 36.23
N THR A 652 38.19 25.14 37.37
CA THR A 652 38.94 25.46 38.57
C THR A 652 38.96 24.26 39.55
N PRO A 653 40.16 23.70 39.86
CA PRO A 653 40.24 22.60 40.85
C PRO A 653 39.87 23.06 42.27
N PRO A 654 39.27 22.16 43.08
CA PRO A 654 39.06 22.42 44.50
C PRO A 654 40.36 22.77 45.23
N LEU A 655 40.34 23.79 46.06
CA LEU A 655 41.45 24.17 46.92
C LEU A 655 41.43 23.33 48.21
N VAL A 656 42.43 22.51 48.40
CA VAL A 656 42.59 21.68 49.62
C VAL A 656 43.61 22.32 50.53
N SER A 657 43.22 22.67 51.73
CA SER A 657 44.09 23.27 52.75
C SER A 657 44.05 22.49 54.08
N VAL A 658 45.15 22.49 54.80
CA VAL A 658 45.21 21.90 56.12
C VAL A 658 44.78 22.91 57.17
N ALA A 659 43.70 22.64 57.91
CA ALA A 659 43.16 23.49 58.93
C ALA A 659 43.83 23.23 60.26
N ARG A 660 44.11 21.93 60.64
CA ARG A 660 44.71 21.49 61.89
C ARG A 660 45.35 20.13 61.69
N SER A 661 46.42 19.91 62.44
CA SER A 661 47.12 18.64 62.49
C SER A 661 47.60 18.39 63.95
N ASP A 662 47.10 17.36 64.56
CA ASP A 662 47.39 16.96 65.91
C ASP A 662 48.04 15.58 65.89
N VAL A 663 49.16 15.44 66.70
CA VAL A 663 49.88 14.19 66.85
C VAL A 663 49.88 13.78 68.35
N THR A 664 49.31 12.59 68.58
CA THR A 664 49.22 12.05 69.95
C THR A 664 49.78 10.62 69.95
N GLY A 665 51.03 10.46 70.47
CA GLY A 665 51.72 9.18 70.44
C GLY A 665 52.00 8.68 69.04
N ASP A 666 51.44 7.53 68.66
CA ASP A 666 51.52 6.91 67.36
C ASP A 666 50.29 7.22 66.45
N SER A 667 49.42 8.11 66.89
CA SER A 667 48.17 8.47 66.21
C SER A 667 48.24 9.90 65.75
N VAL A 668 47.69 10.14 64.57
CA VAL A 668 47.57 11.47 63.91
C VAL A 668 46.15 11.76 63.55
N GLN A 669 45.72 12.97 63.83
CA GLN A 669 44.46 13.50 63.33
C GLN A 669 44.72 14.78 62.47
N VAL A 670 44.36 14.75 61.19
CA VAL A 670 44.52 15.89 60.32
C VAL A 670 43.13 16.32 59.85
N GLN A 671 42.83 17.60 59.99
CA GLN A 671 41.64 18.21 59.43
C GLN A 671 42.01 19.00 58.19
N PHE A 672 41.37 18.63 57.06
CA PHE A 672 41.45 19.35 55.81
C PHE A 672 40.19 20.15 55.58
N HIS A 673 40.34 21.39 55.07
CA HIS A 673 39.26 22.17 54.51
C HIS A 673 39.42 22.16 52.98
N VAL A 674 38.36 21.79 52.32
CA VAL A 674 38.26 21.78 50.86
C VAL A 674 37.25 22.83 50.47
N GLN A 675 37.61 23.68 49.52
CA GLN A 675 36.69 24.70 48.98
C GLN A 675 36.81 24.75 47.48
N ASP A 676 35.68 24.68 46.80
CA ASP A 676 35.55 25.02 45.38
C ASP A 676 34.81 26.37 45.23
N THR A 677 35.18 27.14 44.19
CA THR A 677 34.57 28.44 43.94
C THR A 677 33.34 28.36 43.06
N THR A 678 33.27 27.35 42.22
CA THR A 678 32.30 27.25 41.11
C THR A 678 31.32 26.13 41.33
N SER A 679 31.78 24.90 41.50
CA SER A 679 30.94 23.70 41.58
C SER A 679 30.97 23.03 42.95
N VAL A 680 30.02 22.11 43.19
CA VAL A 680 30.00 21.33 44.45
C VAL A 680 31.00 20.19 44.39
N LEU A 681 31.52 19.77 45.55
CA LEU A 681 32.40 18.64 45.68
C LEU A 681 31.62 17.33 45.50
N ARG A 682 32.26 16.33 44.90
CA ARG A 682 31.69 15.00 44.63
C ARG A 682 32.27 13.95 45.58
N GLY A 683 33.50 14.11 46.03
CA GLY A 683 34.14 13.15 46.87
C GLY A 683 35.58 13.53 47.19
N ALA A 684 36.17 12.85 48.16
CA ALA A 684 37.58 12.97 48.48
C ALA A 684 38.21 11.62 48.86
N GLU A 685 39.50 11.50 48.64
CA GLU A 685 40.30 10.33 48.97
C GLU A 685 41.57 10.74 49.69
N VAL A 686 42.05 9.91 50.58
CA VAL A 686 43.26 10.14 51.32
C VAL A 686 44.32 9.07 51.04
N SER A 687 45.55 9.47 50.91
CA SER A 687 46.73 8.57 50.79
C SER A 687 47.76 8.90 51.86
N LEU A 688 48.32 7.86 52.46
CA LEU A 688 49.44 7.93 53.43
C LEU A 688 50.71 7.51 52.73
N ASP A 689 51.78 8.37 52.79
CA ASP A 689 53.12 8.10 52.25
C ASP A 689 53.13 7.63 50.79
N GLY A 690 52.14 8.14 49.93
CA GLY A 690 52.04 7.78 48.54
C GLY A 690 51.57 6.35 48.28
N LYS A 691 51.00 5.68 49.29
CA LYS A 691 50.38 4.34 49.15
C LYS A 691 48.95 4.46 48.52
N ASP A 692 48.20 3.39 48.63
CA ASP A 692 46.82 3.31 48.07
C ASP A 692 45.94 4.44 48.56
N TRP A 693 45.01 4.86 47.69
CA TRP A 693 44.00 5.85 47.99
C TRP A 693 42.78 5.20 48.65
N HIS A 694 42.28 5.82 49.70
CA HIS A 694 41.09 5.40 50.45
C HIS A 694 40.07 6.53 50.48
N ASP A 695 38.77 6.21 50.38
CA ASP A 695 37.72 7.18 50.50
C ASP A 695 37.82 7.96 51.83
N ALA A 696 37.72 9.27 51.75
CA ALA A 696 37.63 10.15 52.89
C ALA A 696 36.16 10.67 53.00
N LEU A 697 35.53 10.45 54.16
CA LEU A 697 34.20 10.97 54.44
C LEU A 697 34.33 12.40 54.97
N SER A 698 33.40 13.27 54.58
CA SER A 698 33.25 14.59 55.16
C SER A 698 32.85 14.51 56.64
N ASP A 699 33.11 15.56 57.40
CA ASP A 699 32.81 15.59 58.83
C ASP A 699 31.32 15.52 59.15
N ASP A 700 30.45 15.92 58.22
CA ASP A 700 28.99 15.78 58.31
C ASP A 700 28.45 14.49 57.64
N GLY A 701 29.31 13.72 57.00
CA GLY A 701 29.00 12.43 56.38
C GLY A 701 28.49 12.50 54.94
N VAL A 702 28.31 13.66 54.31
CA VAL A 702 27.83 13.85 52.94
C VAL A 702 28.72 14.87 52.23
N VAL A 703 29.18 14.56 51.03
CA VAL A 703 29.94 15.49 50.20
C VAL A 703 29.02 16.07 49.14
N ASP A 704 28.38 17.22 49.41
CA ASP A 704 27.36 17.81 48.54
C ASP A 704 27.42 19.36 48.48
N SER A 705 28.45 19.95 49.05
CA SER A 705 28.59 21.42 49.07
C SER A 705 29.88 21.91 48.42
N LYS A 706 30.00 23.24 48.22
CA LYS A 706 31.23 23.85 47.70
C LYS A 706 32.32 23.93 48.75
N ARG A 707 32.03 23.67 50.04
CA ARG A 707 32.95 23.73 51.15
C ARG A 707 32.70 22.57 52.06
N GLU A 708 33.73 21.71 52.21
CA GLU A 708 33.68 20.52 53.06
C GLU A 708 34.89 20.47 53.99
N ALA A 709 34.68 19.83 55.12
CA ALA A 709 35.77 19.51 56.06
C ALA A 709 35.94 17.98 56.15
N PHE A 710 37.18 17.52 56.15
CA PHE A 710 37.54 16.12 56.23
C PHE A 710 38.51 15.89 57.39
N THR A 711 38.10 15.13 58.37
CA THR A 711 38.94 14.76 59.51
C THR A 711 39.49 13.34 59.31
N VAL A 712 40.76 13.26 58.93
CA VAL A 712 41.50 11.99 58.74
C VAL A 712 42.14 11.56 60.03
N LYS A 713 41.79 10.39 60.52
CA LYS A 713 42.38 9.79 61.73
C LYS A 713 43.21 8.55 61.35
N LEU A 714 44.52 8.56 61.64
CA LEU A 714 45.45 7.47 61.39
C LEU A 714 46.04 7.03 62.64
N ASN A 715 46.07 5.71 62.91
CA ASN A 715 46.59 5.13 64.13
C ASN A 715 47.73 4.15 63.83
N LYS A 716 48.62 3.92 64.78
CA LYS A 716 49.76 2.97 64.70
C LYS A 716 50.75 3.32 63.58
N LEU A 717 51.03 4.61 63.43
CA LEU A 717 52.09 5.07 62.54
C LEU A 717 53.47 4.78 63.17
N GLY A 718 54.45 4.32 62.34
CA GLY A 718 55.79 4.13 62.74
C GLY A 718 56.51 5.45 63.07
N PRO A 719 57.61 5.42 63.81
CA PRO A 719 58.42 6.62 63.99
C PRO A 719 59.00 7.13 62.70
N GLY A 720 58.93 8.42 62.49
CA GLY A 720 59.37 9.05 61.21
C GLY A 720 58.50 10.19 60.72
N GLU A 721 58.83 10.69 59.55
CA GLU A 721 58.00 11.69 58.84
C GLU A 721 57.01 10.96 57.94
N HIS A 722 55.74 11.39 58.02
CA HIS A 722 54.62 10.84 57.22
C HIS A 722 53.98 11.95 56.42
N ILE A 723 53.67 11.67 55.19
CA ILE A 723 52.94 12.57 54.25
C ILE A 723 51.49 12.07 54.06
N ILE A 724 50.52 12.85 54.49
CA ILE A 724 49.11 12.57 54.33
C ILE A 724 48.58 13.50 53.23
N VAL A 725 48.12 12.92 52.12
CA VAL A 725 47.59 13.69 50.99
C VAL A 725 46.09 13.45 50.90
N LEU A 726 45.33 14.55 50.86
CA LEU A 726 43.93 14.51 50.51
C LEU A 726 43.74 14.96 49.04
N ARG A 727 43.05 14.16 48.30
CA ARG A 727 42.62 14.45 46.94
C ARG A 727 41.11 14.67 46.95
N ALA A 728 40.65 15.84 46.56
CA ALA A 728 39.23 16.16 46.44
C ALA A 728 38.86 16.34 44.97
N VAL A 729 37.66 15.89 44.60
CA VAL A 729 37.14 15.95 43.24
C VAL A 729 35.79 16.68 43.26
N ASP A 730 35.58 17.62 42.34
CA ASP A 730 34.30 18.27 42.14
C ASP A 730 33.37 17.49 41.18
N VAL A 731 32.16 17.97 40.96
CA VAL A 731 31.16 17.31 40.07
C VAL A 731 31.56 17.40 38.58
N THR A 732 32.45 18.30 38.20
CA THR A 732 32.95 18.46 36.82
C THR A 732 34.22 17.64 36.57
N GLY A 733 34.76 17.01 37.64
CA GLY A 733 35.94 16.14 37.58
C GLY A 733 37.28 16.85 37.76
N ASN A 734 37.32 18.14 38.15
CA ASN A 734 38.58 18.77 38.52
C ASN A 734 39.09 18.22 39.84
N VAL A 735 40.42 18.07 39.97
CA VAL A 735 41.08 17.44 41.09
C VAL A 735 41.97 18.42 41.84
N GLY A 736 41.67 18.64 43.09
CA GLY A 736 42.50 19.39 44.02
C GLY A 736 43.31 18.48 44.96
N LEU A 737 44.53 18.86 45.28
CA LEU A 737 45.41 18.13 46.17
C LEU A 737 45.93 19.00 47.30
N GLY A 738 45.86 18.51 48.52
CA GLY A 738 46.49 19.12 49.68
C GLY A 738 47.27 18.10 50.48
N LYS A 739 48.34 18.52 51.12
CA LYS A 739 49.24 17.63 51.95
C LYS A 739 49.47 18.15 53.34
N ALA A 740 49.47 17.26 54.30
CA ALA A 740 49.98 17.47 55.66
C ALA A 740 51.24 16.66 55.87
N VAL A 741 52.24 17.27 56.44
CA VAL A 741 53.46 16.56 56.83
C VAL A 741 53.46 16.51 58.35
N VAL A 742 53.52 15.30 58.91
CA VAL A 742 53.51 15.03 60.37
C VAL A 742 54.75 14.19 60.81
N ARG A 743 55.23 14.38 62.00
CA ARG A 743 56.37 13.66 62.49
C ARG A 743 56.04 12.90 63.79
N ILE A 744 56.20 11.60 63.79
CA ILE A 744 56.04 10.75 64.94
C ILE A 744 57.36 10.63 65.61
N ALA A 745 57.42 11.00 66.86
CA ALA A 745 58.63 10.85 67.65
C ALA A 745 58.96 9.38 67.92
N PRO A 746 60.23 8.96 67.94
CA PRO A 746 60.59 7.64 68.41
C PRO A 746 60.11 7.47 69.85
N GLY A 747 59.26 6.45 70.09
CA GLY A 747 58.83 6.15 71.45
C GLY A 747 60.01 5.99 72.37
N ALA A 748 60.03 6.62 73.56
CA ALA A 748 61.00 6.40 74.61
C ALA A 748 60.96 4.91 75.01
N GLY A 749 61.96 4.17 74.56
CA GLY A 749 62.11 2.75 74.87
C GLY A 749 62.06 2.55 76.39
N THR A 750 61.14 1.76 76.88
CA THR A 750 61.17 1.18 78.19
C THR A 750 62.37 0.26 78.24
N GLN A 751 63.43 0.73 78.91
CA GLN A 751 64.46 -0.16 79.38
C GLN A 751 63.83 -1.17 80.35
N HIS A 752 63.83 -2.43 79.97
CA HIS A 752 63.98 -3.57 80.86
C HIS A 752 64.96 -4.58 80.26
#